data_1f9bc54ce891938906db938965147b54
#
_entry.id   1f9bc54ce891938906db938965147b54
#
_cell.length_a   1.000
_cell.length_b   1.000
_cell.length_c   1.000
_cell.angle_alpha   90.00
_cell.angle_beta   90.00
_cell.angle_gamma   90.00
#
_symmetry.space_group_name_H-M   'P 1'
#
loop_
_entity.id
_entity.type
_entity.pdbx_description
1 polymer ?
#
loop_
_entity_poly.entity_id
_entity_poly.type
_entity_poly.pdbx_seq_one_letter_code
_entity_poly.pdbx_strand_id
1 'polypeptide(L)'
;MKRNITTALLITICSTMLGQSSFVPKSWTTSTDENGTVYRQSDGLTLYKHTKSSDHFDVYYGTGYGKTAPDKLSSSNALYVNVTDLLNKAESFYDLYVNKLKFADLSIKSKLNQYKMIICLLHDTGWTATGSGYDNTIGALWVTPSTCHPVGQTIAHEIGHSFQYQVYCDLGGYTGFRQSVGNGSTFWEQTAQWQSVQAYPDLMISQSIGLWQYNHNYAFTHEWQRYQSYWLHYYWAEKYGIDAIGRIWRGGTVSGEDPCQVYMRVFGVSVKDFFKEIYDYASRMVTYDMDAIRSYGKGSIGKYTYNYVDTGDGKLQVAYSSCPQSTGFNVIPLEVPSAGTEIQTVFTALPGGTTLAANDPAQYNNGEKYTTANVTKYNNFSEKTRRGFRHGYVALLKDGTRVYQSADTVYAKGHSTSAVNDTTTFVVPENTERLWFVVSPAPSVYIVHKWDENITNDDQWPYQLEFKNTDITGHVPYVDLSDTSIKPSDVTFDIYVGFAATTGNDYTGTTYNLTTAQLAAIGKALRIQPADIGKLMKTYSANQAKNTINLVPLNPKTNAVVNSGSTANGYGHWFSKTGNVCSWGNDSYVYSELDAGTLTFTIGQYPNHCKNGEVYQLGQGFRYKDNDGNVATAKLIFHIYIGGIPAGIEEQAYPHPLPQGKGAMFNLQGQRIGTLQKGLNIIEGKKVWAK
;
A
#
# COMPACT_ATOMS: atom_id res chain seq x y z
N MET A 1 81.85 -5.74 8.17
CA MET A 1 80.41 -5.62 7.91
C MET A 1 80.00 -4.15 7.95
N LYS A 2 79.82 -3.54 6.78
CA LYS A 2 79.35 -2.13 6.67
C LYS A 2 77.84 -2.15 6.53
N ARG A 3 77.12 -1.52 7.48
CA ARG A 3 75.69 -1.31 7.42
C ARG A 3 75.43 -0.03 6.62
N ASN A 4 74.79 -0.17 5.45
CA ASN A 4 74.29 0.95 4.68
C ASN A 4 72.91 1.32 5.29
N ILE A 5 72.76 2.54 5.82
CA ILE A 5 71.50 3.14 6.24
C ILE A 5 71.03 3.91 5.02
N THR A 6 69.94 3.42 4.40
CA THR A 6 69.26 4.14 3.33
C THR A 6 68.19 5.01 3.99
N THR A 7 68.42 6.30 4.01
CA THR A 7 67.44 7.30 4.48
C THR A 7 66.37 7.44 3.40
N ALA A 8 65.16 6.93 3.65
CA ALA A 8 64.00 7.18 2.79
C ALA A 8 63.46 8.59 3.08
N LEU A 9 63.61 9.47 2.11
CA LEU A 9 63.03 10.81 2.13
C LEU A 9 61.52 10.69 1.85
N LEU A 10 60.72 10.84 2.89
CA LEU A 10 59.26 10.95 2.75
C LEU A 10 58.96 12.36 2.20
N ILE A 11 58.71 12.47 0.91
CA ILE A 11 58.13 13.68 0.31
C ILE A 11 56.65 13.68 0.63
N THR A 12 56.26 14.41 1.67
CA THR A 12 54.84 14.75 1.93
C THR A 12 54.43 15.77 0.86
N ILE A 13 53.77 15.31 -0.18
CA ILE A 13 53.07 16.18 -1.13
C ILE A 13 51.88 16.77 -0.38
N CYS A 14 52.08 17.95 0.20
CA CYS A 14 51.00 18.78 0.66
C CYS A 14 50.29 19.33 -0.59
N SER A 15 49.28 18.63 -1.09
CA SER A 15 48.37 19.19 -2.07
C SER A 15 47.59 20.27 -1.33
N THR A 16 47.97 21.53 -1.52
CA THR A 16 47.10 22.65 -1.22
C THR A 16 45.86 22.44 -2.06
N MET A 17 44.76 21.98 -1.44
CA MET A 17 43.43 22.06 -2.04
C MET A 17 43.19 23.54 -2.26
N LEU A 18 43.36 24.02 -3.49
CA LEU A 18 42.84 25.29 -3.92
C LEU A 18 41.30 25.19 -3.75
N GLY A 19 40.72 26.01 -2.88
CA GLY A 19 39.29 26.05 -2.67
C GLY A 19 38.58 26.26 -4.02
N GLN A 20 37.37 25.69 -4.15
CA GLN A 20 36.55 25.86 -5.36
C GLN A 20 36.34 27.34 -5.66
N SER A 21 36.39 27.71 -6.93
CA SER A 21 36.16 29.09 -7.39
C SER A 21 34.67 29.31 -7.72
N SER A 22 34.24 30.55 -7.67
CA SER A 22 32.91 30.95 -8.14
C SER A 22 32.76 30.72 -9.63
N PHE A 23 31.60 30.23 -10.07
CA PHE A 23 31.27 30.05 -11.49
C PHE A 23 30.37 31.18 -11.97
N VAL A 24 30.70 31.78 -13.11
CA VAL A 24 29.83 32.76 -13.79
C VAL A 24 29.30 32.12 -15.06
N PRO A 25 27.98 31.88 -15.18
CA PRO A 25 27.38 31.29 -16.36
C PRO A 25 27.63 32.13 -17.63
N LYS A 26 27.80 31.50 -18.77
CA LYS A 26 28.04 32.18 -20.08
C LYS A 26 26.83 33.05 -20.50
N SER A 27 25.65 32.66 -20.08
CA SER A 27 24.43 33.43 -20.34
C SER A 27 24.33 34.75 -19.54
N TRP A 28 25.18 34.90 -18.51
CA TRP A 28 25.18 36.08 -17.67
C TRP A 28 26.13 37.14 -18.26
N THR A 29 25.61 38.35 -18.39
CA THR A 29 26.40 39.53 -18.72
C THR A 29 26.81 40.25 -17.44
N THR A 30 28.03 40.73 -17.39
CA THR A 30 28.54 41.51 -16.25
C THR A 30 28.47 42.99 -16.56
N SER A 31 27.93 43.79 -15.64
CA SER A 31 27.96 45.24 -15.68
C SER A 31 28.42 45.82 -14.36
N THR A 32 28.99 47.01 -14.39
CA THR A 32 29.41 47.71 -13.17
C THR A 32 28.41 48.84 -12.94
N ASP A 33 27.85 48.89 -11.74
CA ASP A 33 27.00 49.96 -11.27
C ASP A 33 27.62 50.71 -10.08
N GLU A 34 26.90 51.67 -9.48
CA GLU A 34 27.34 52.45 -8.31
C GLU A 34 27.58 51.58 -7.05
N ASN A 35 27.07 50.33 -7.04
CA ASN A 35 27.12 49.39 -5.93
C ASN A 35 28.11 48.25 -6.16
N GLY A 36 28.78 48.21 -7.32
CA GLY A 36 29.74 47.19 -7.71
C GLY A 36 29.31 46.42 -8.95
N THR A 37 29.75 45.17 -9.03
CA THR A 37 29.51 44.29 -10.18
C THR A 37 28.14 43.65 -10.09
N VAL A 38 27.37 43.77 -11.16
CA VAL A 38 26.05 43.14 -11.35
C VAL A 38 26.14 42.08 -12.45
N TYR A 39 25.63 40.90 -12.19
CA TYR A 39 25.50 39.84 -13.19
C TYR A 39 24.07 39.85 -13.76
N ARG A 40 23.92 39.61 -15.05
CA ARG A 40 22.64 39.49 -15.74
C ARG A 40 22.51 38.13 -16.40
N GLN A 41 21.33 37.55 -16.31
CA GLN A 41 20.96 36.38 -17.08
C GLN A 41 20.38 36.78 -18.46
N SER A 42 20.42 35.84 -19.41
CA SER A 42 19.89 36.05 -20.77
C SER A 42 18.38 36.22 -20.80
N ASP A 43 17.63 35.81 -19.76
CA ASP A 43 16.19 36.02 -19.60
C ASP A 43 15.83 37.38 -19.02
N GLY A 44 16.82 38.28 -18.86
CA GLY A 44 16.62 39.62 -18.32
C GLY A 44 16.74 39.73 -16.80
N LEU A 45 16.86 38.63 -16.07
CA LEU A 45 17.14 38.66 -14.63
C LEU A 45 18.48 39.30 -14.36
N THR A 46 18.52 40.29 -13.48
CA THR A 46 19.74 40.90 -12.98
C THR A 46 20.00 40.44 -11.55
N LEU A 47 21.15 39.84 -11.35
CA LEU A 47 21.57 39.34 -10.06
C LEU A 47 22.81 40.12 -9.59
N TYR A 48 22.83 40.45 -8.30
CA TYR A 48 24.05 40.98 -7.69
C TYR A 48 25.10 39.87 -7.57
N LYS A 49 26.36 40.28 -7.45
CA LYS A 49 27.42 39.39 -7.00
C LYS A 49 26.96 38.73 -5.70
N HIS A 50 27.35 37.46 -5.51
CA HIS A 50 26.99 36.68 -4.32
C HIS A 50 27.23 37.47 -3.02
N THR A 51 26.35 37.30 -2.06
CA THR A 51 26.46 37.94 -0.76
C THR A 51 27.24 37.12 0.24
N LYS A 52 27.08 35.79 0.16
CA LYS A 52 27.76 34.82 0.98
C LYS A 52 28.13 33.60 0.16
N SER A 53 29.32 33.07 0.47
CA SER A 53 29.80 31.79 -0.04
C SER A 53 30.06 30.86 1.11
N SER A 54 29.85 29.58 0.89
CA SER A 54 30.41 28.49 1.70
C SER A 54 31.52 27.80 0.91
N ASP A 55 31.97 26.65 1.36
CA ASP A 55 33.02 25.91 0.66
C ASP A 55 32.58 25.44 -0.73
N HIS A 56 31.30 25.03 -0.88
CA HIS A 56 30.78 24.43 -2.10
C HIS A 56 29.64 25.20 -2.77
N PHE A 57 29.14 26.30 -2.18
CA PHE A 57 28.02 27.08 -2.73
C PHE A 57 28.29 28.57 -2.78
N ASP A 58 27.78 29.22 -3.85
CA ASP A 58 27.64 30.65 -3.94
C ASP A 58 26.15 31.05 -4.02
N VAL A 59 25.73 31.99 -3.16
CA VAL A 59 24.38 32.55 -3.20
C VAL A 59 24.38 33.85 -3.96
N TYR A 60 23.57 33.94 -5.00
CA TYR A 60 23.25 35.17 -5.72
C TYR A 60 21.79 35.55 -5.45
N TYR A 61 21.50 36.83 -5.24
CA TYR A 61 20.13 37.27 -4.95
C TYR A 61 19.63 38.33 -5.93
N GLY A 62 18.31 38.33 -6.19
CA GLY A 62 17.66 39.18 -7.17
C GLY A 62 17.86 40.66 -6.88
N THR A 63 17.99 41.45 -7.92
CA THR A 63 18.22 42.91 -7.82
C THR A 63 17.15 43.70 -7.07
N GLY A 64 15.93 43.14 -6.93
CA GLY A 64 14.86 43.75 -6.11
C GLY A 64 15.24 43.95 -4.64
N TYR A 65 16.20 43.20 -4.12
CA TYR A 65 16.73 43.44 -2.77
C TYR A 65 17.53 44.76 -2.63
N GLY A 66 17.99 45.33 -3.74
CA GLY A 66 18.78 46.55 -3.72
C GLY A 66 20.08 46.39 -2.95
N LYS A 67 20.36 47.31 -2.02
CA LYS A 67 21.53 47.28 -1.15
C LYS A 67 21.34 46.44 0.13
N THR A 68 20.11 46.03 0.42
CA THR A 68 19.79 45.28 1.64
C THR A 68 19.82 43.78 1.35
N ALA A 69 20.79 43.06 1.93
CA ALA A 69 20.85 41.62 1.78
C ALA A 69 19.62 40.93 2.39
N PRO A 70 19.18 39.76 1.88
CA PRO A 70 18.00 39.04 2.36
C PRO A 70 17.99 38.80 3.88
N ASP A 71 19.14 38.49 4.46
CA ASP A 71 19.34 38.22 5.87
C ASP A 71 19.40 39.50 6.77
N LYS A 72 19.33 40.69 6.16
CA LYS A 72 19.24 41.99 6.83
C LYS A 72 17.84 42.56 6.91
N LEU A 73 16.87 41.92 6.25
CA LEU A 73 15.47 42.24 6.39
C LEU A 73 14.94 41.79 7.76
N SER A 74 13.80 42.31 8.20
CA SER A 74 13.11 41.79 9.37
C SER A 74 12.73 40.33 9.14
N SER A 75 12.84 39.47 10.15
CA SER A 75 12.42 38.07 10.08
C SER A 75 10.93 37.89 9.81
N SER A 76 10.11 38.93 10.01
CA SER A 76 8.69 38.96 9.64
C SER A 76 8.45 39.36 8.18
N ASN A 77 9.48 39.78 7.46
CA ASN A 77 9.36 40.15 6.03
C ASN A 77 9.30 38.88 5.18
N ALA A 78 8.33 38.79 4.27
CA ALA A 78 8.17 37.65 3.37
C ALA A 78 9.38 37.36 2.46
N LEU A 79 10.23 38.37 2.25
CA LEU A 79 11.46 38.26 1.46
C LEU A 79 12.71 37.97 2.30
N TYR A 80 12.57 37.88 3.63
CA TYR A 80 13.68 37.52 4.51
C TYR A 80 14.15 36.10 4.24
N VAL A 81 15.46 35.87 4.25
CA VAL A 81 16.08 34.54 4.26
C VAL A 81 17.30 34.54 5.17
N ASN A 82 17.37 33.60 6.08
CA ASN A 82 18.61 33.34 6.81
C ASN A 82 19.62 32.64 5.90
N VAL A 83 20.41 33.45 5.17
CA VAL A 83 21.38 32.97 4.18
C VAL A 83 22.47 32.08 4.81
N THR A 84 22.80 32.31 6.08
CA THR A 84 23.74 31.45 6.80
C THR A 84 23.16 30.06 7.07
N ASP A 85 21.91 29.96 7.49
CA ASP A 85 21.22 28.67 7.66
C ASP A 85 21.07 27.95 6.34
N LEU A 86 20.71 28.68 5.24
CA LEU A 86 20.62 28.14 3.91
C LEU A 86 21.94 27.49 3.45
N LEU A 87 23.06 28.20 3.61
CA LEU A 87 24.38 27.68 3.24
C LEU A 87 24.81 26.52 4.11
N ASN A 88 24.62 26.58 5.44
CA ASN A 88 24.99 25.49 6.34
C ASN A 88 24.22 24.20 6.02
N LYS A 89 22.93 24.29 5.70
CA LYS A 89 22.14 23.14 5.28
C LYS A 89 22.54 22.64 3.90
N ALA A 90 22.78 23.56 2.96
CA ALA A 90 23.29 23.18 1.63
C ALA A 90 24.60 22.39 1.70
N GLU A 91 25.54 22.81 2.57
CA GLU A 91 26.78 22.05 2.83
C GLU A 91 26.51 20.67 3.40
N SER A 92 25.54 20.54 4.31
CA SER A 92 25.14 19.23 4.85
C SER A 92 24.57 18.31 3.77
N PHE A 93 23.79 18.87 2.84
CA PHE A 93 23.24 18.11 1.70
C PHE A 93 24.35 17.75 0.69
N TYR A 94 25.30 18.65 0.45
CA TYR A 94 26.46 18.38 -0.37
C TYR A 94 27.27 17.20 0.18
N ASP A 95 27.61 17.22 1.47
CA ASP A 95 28.32 16.14 2.13
C ASP A 95 27.56 14.80 2.00
N LEU A 96 26.26 14.82 2.27
CA LEU A 96 25.41 13.64 2.11
C LEU A 96 25.46 13.10 0.66
N TYR A 97 25.27 13.96 -0.34
CA TYR A 97 25.12 13.52 -1.74
C TYR A 97 26.43 13.13 -2.39
N VAL A 98 27.54 13.78 -2.00
CA VAL A 98 28.88 13.44 -2.52
C VAL A 98 29.51 12.30 -1.73
N ASN A 99 29.56 12.43 -0.39
CA ASN A 99 30.38 11.52 0.41
C ASN A 99 29.64 10.23 0.80
N LYS A 100 28.33 10.27 0.99
CA LYS A 100 27.52 9.11 1.38
C LYS A 100 26.79 8.47 0.20
N LEU A 101 26.02 9.24 -0.56
CA LEU A 101 25.20 8.74 -1.66
C LEU A 101 25.95 8.61 -2.99
N LYS A 102 27.15 9.20 -3.08
CA LYS A 102 28.06 9.11 -4.24
C LYS A 102 27.44 9.52 -5.58
N PHE A 103 26.63 10.61 -5.59
CA PHE A 103 26.10 11.15 -6.84
C PHE A 103 27.18 11.78 -7.71
N ALA A 104 28.19 12.43 -7.12
CA ALA A 104 29.38 12.84 -7.82
C ALA A 104 30.58 12.01 -7.37
N ASP A 105 31.48 11.73 -8.28
CA ASP A 105 32.73 11.08 -7.99
C ASP A 105 33.89 12.09 -8.17
N LEU A 106 34.33 12.66 -7.06
CA LEU A 106 35.40 13.66 -7.09
C LEU A 106 36.78 13.09 -7.45
N SER A 107 36.92 11.76 -7.47
CA SER A 107 38.17 11.10 -7.94
C SER A 107 38.35 11.15 -9.47
N ILE A 108 37.24 11.36 -10.20
CA ILE A 108 37.23 11.62 -11.64
C ILE A 108 37.14 13.12 -11.91
N LYS A 109 37.19 13.54 -13.19
CA LYS A 109 37.19 14.96 -13.56
C LYS A 109 35.86 15.66 -13.36
N SER A 110 35.28 15.61 -12.14
CA SER A 110 34.11 16.40 -11.83
C SER A 110 34.40 17.88 -11.80
N LYS A 111 33.49 18.71 -12.34
CA LYS A 111 33.56 20.17 -12.26
C LYS A 111 33.38 20.69 -10.85
N LEU A 112 32.81 19.88 -9.94
CA LEU A 112 32.78 20.18 -8.50
C LEU A 112 34.18 20.28 -7.88
N ASN A 113 35.22 19.74 -8.50
CA ASN A 113 36.61 19.97 -8.08
C ASN A 113 37.11 21.39 -8.39
N GLN A 114 36.39 22.17 -9.19
CA GLN A 114 36.82 23.48 -9.71
C GLN A 114 35.90 24.60 -9.26
N TYR A 115 34.59 24.35 -9.29
CA TYR A 115 33.56 25.39 -9.13
C TYR A 115 32.56 25.05 -8.00
N LYS A 116 32.08 26.10 -7.36
CA LYS A 116 30.96 26.05 -6.42
C LYS A 116 29.65 25.94 -7.18
N MET A 117 28.70 25.25 -6.59
CA MET A 117 27.32 25.23 -7.06
C MET A 117 26.64 26.59 -6.81
N ILE A 118 25.59 26.91 -7.56
CA ILE A 118 24.94 28.20 -7.52
C ILE A 118 23.55 28.09 -6.87
N ILE A 119 23.28 29.00 -5.95
CA ILE A 119 21.93 29.24 -5.41
C ILE A 119 21.45 30.61 -5.88
N CYS A 120 20.44 30.65 -6.74
CA CYS A 120 19.78 31.87 -7.17
C CYS A 120 18.57 32.13 -6.25
N LEU A 121 18.70 33.08 -5.32
CA LEU A 121 17.63 33.50 -4.44
C LEU A 121 16.83 34.61 -5.13
N LEU A 122 15.61 34.29 -5.55
CA LEU A 122 14.73 35.21 -6.28
C LEU A 122 14.12 36.24 -5.34
N HIS A 123 13.91 37.48 -5.83
CA HIS A 123 13.18 38.49 -5.09
C HIS A 123 11.67 38.41 -5.47
N ASP A 124 11.01 37.38 -4.93
CA ASP A 124 9.59 37.09 -5.18
C ASP A 124 8.97 36.47 -3.92
N THR A 125 7.70 36.85 -3.66
CA THR A 125 6.92 36.33 -2.53
C THR A 125 6.13 35.07 -2.89
N GLY A 126 6.06 34.68 -4.16
CA GLY A 126 5.46 33.44 -4.64
C GLY A 126 6.26 32.21 -4.19
N TRP A 127 5.77 31.05 -4.56
CA TRP A 127 6.47 29.77 -4.32
C TRP A 127 7.13 29.30 -5.61
N THR A 128 8.44 29.22 -5.61
CA THR A 128 9.24 28.65 -6.71
C THR A 128 10.43 27.92 -6.13
N ALA A 129 10.64 26.68 -6.56
CA ALA A 129 11.85 25.93 -6.32
C ALA A 129 12.14 25.06 -7.56
N THR A 130 13.36 25.12 -8.07
CA THR A 130 13.80 24.37 -9.25
C THR A 130 15.29 24.12 -9.16
N GLY A 131 15.69 22.86 -9.29
CA GLY A 131 17.09 22.44 -9.39
C GLY A 131 17.45 22.04 -10.81
N SER A 132 18.60 22.48 -11.28
CA SER A 132 19.20 22.14 -12.59
C SER A 132 20.67 22.58 -12.60
N GLY A 133 21.10 23.36 -13.61
CA GLY A 133 22.46 23.91 -13.67
C GLY A 133 22.74 24.76 -14.89
N TYR A 134 24.01 25.15 -15.03
CA TYR A 134 24.47 26.03 -16.09
C TYR A 134 25.57 25.43 -16.96
N ASP A 135 25.52 25.72 -18.25
CA ASP A 135 26.58 25.56 -19.24
C ASP A 135 27.12 24.13 -19.38
N ASN A 136 26.33 23.11 -19.04
CA ASN A 136 26.80 21.73 -18.90
C ASN A 136 28.07 21.64 -18.02
N THR A 137 28.12 22.44 -16.96
CA THR A 137 29.30 22.60 -16.13
C THR A 137 29.02 22.43 -14.67
N ILE A 138 28.05 23.14 -14.09
CA ILE A 138 27.82 23.17 -12.66
C ILE A 138 26.33 23.14 -12.34
N GLY A 139 25.98 22.42 -11.26
CA GLY A 139 24.63 22.41 -10.73
C GLY A 139 24.22 23.76 -10.11
N ALA A 140 22.94 24.09 -10.26
CA ALA A 140 22.36 25.32 -9.71
C ALA A 140 20.91 25.10 -9.33
N LEU A 141 20.40 25.94 -8.41
CA LEU A 141 18.98 25.97 -8.06
C LEU A 141 18.46 27.42 -8.01
N TRP A 142 17.15 27.56 -8.29
CA TRP A 142 16.42 28.81 -8.24
C TRP A 142 15.31 28.68 -7.19
N VAL A 143 15.33 29.52 -6.16
CA VAL A 143 14.42 29.41 -5.04
C VAL A 143 13.90 30.77 -4.61
N THR A 144 12.66 30.83 -4.17
CA THR A 144 12.07 32.01 -3.54
C THR A 144 12.19 31.92 -2.00
N PRO A 145 12.13 33.05 -1.30
CA PRO A 145 12.19 33.07 0.17
C PRO A 145 11.19 32.14 0.84
N SER A 146 9.97 32.00 0.31
CA SER A 146 8.93 31.14 0.86
C SER A 146 9.37 29.66 0.97
N THR A 147 10.27 29.20 0.10
CA THR A 147 10.82 27.81 0.15
C THR A 147 11.96 27.65 1.15
N CYS A 148 12.40 28.77 1.74
CA CYS A 148 13.45 28.81 2.78
C CYS A 148 12.89 29.06 4.19
N HIS A 149 11.58 28.93 4.41
CA HIS A 149 10.92 29.15 5.70
C HIS A 149 10.15 27.91 6.17
N PRO A 150 10.81 26.95 6.78
CA PRO A 150 12.27 26.86 7.05
C PRO A 150 13.03 26.33 5.82
N VAL A 151 14.34 26.52 5.81
CA VAL A 151 15.22 25.77 4.90
C VAL A 151 15.12 24.30 5.28
N GLY A 152 14.60 23.46 4.39
CA GLY A 152 14.23 22.10 4.73
C GLY A 152 14.27 21.15 3.51
N GLN A 153 13.33 20.22 3.50
CA GLN A 153 13.26 19.15 2.52
C GLN A 153 13.17 19.67 1.07
N THR A 154 12.44 20.76 0.83
CA THR A 154 12.36 21.36 -0.53
C THR A 154 13.74 21.75 -1.04
N ILE A 155 14.57 22.42 -0.24
CA ILE A 155 15.92 22.80 -0.64
C ILE A 155 16.80 21.57 -0.83
N ALA A 156 16.67 20.54 0.01
CA ALA A 156 17.38 19.27 -0.18
C ALA A 156 17.00 18.59 -1.50
N HIS A 157 15.71 18.62 -1.87
CA HIS A 157 15.18 18.09 -3.13
C HIS A 157 15.78 18.81 -4.33
N GLU A 158 15.77 20.17 -4.34
CA GLU A 158 16.31 20.95 -5.45
C GLU A 158 17.83 20.84 -5.60
N ILE A 159 18.55 20.74 -4.49
CA ILE A 159 19.97 20.41 -4.53
C ILE A 159 20.16 19.00 -5.11
N GLY A 160 19.24 18.05 -4.82
CA GLY A 160 19.20 16.74 -5.45
C GLY A 160 19.17 16.83 -6.99
N HIS A 161 18.26 17.61 -7.54
CA HIS A 161 18.21 17.90 -9.00
C HIS A 161 19.49 18.55 -9.52
N SER A 162 20.08 19.45 -8.74
CA SER A 162 21.36 20.08 -9.12
C SER A 162 22.47 19.05 -9.20
N PHE A 163 22.48 18.02 -8.34
CA PHE A 163 23.42 16.90 -8.43
C PHE A 163 23.12 15.96 -9.60
N GLN A 164 21.86 15.73 -9.94
CA GLN A 164 21.47 14.98 -11.14
C GLN A 164 22.00 15.68 -12.41
N TYR A 165 21.86 17.01 -12.47
CA TYR A 165 22.47 17.80 -13.53
C TYR A 165 24.00 17.73 -13.50
N GLN A 166 24.63 17.69 -12.32
CA GLN A 166 26.08 17.54 -12.20
C GLN A 166 26.57 16.21 -12.78
N VAL A 167 25.84 15.10 -12.54
CA VAL A 167 26.13 13.81 -13.18
C VAL A 167 26.11 13.95 -14.70
N TYR A 168 25.10 14.65 -15.25
CA TYR A 168 25.06 14.95 -16.68
C TYR A 168 26.30 15.72 -17.16
N CYS A 169 26.76 16.73 -16.41
CA CYS A 169 27.95 17.49 -16.72
C CYS A 169 29.21 16.60 -16.69
N ASP A 170 29.34 15.78 -15.66
CA ASP A 170 30.53 14.94 -15.46
C ASP A 170 30.63 13.81 -16.50
N LEU A 171 29.49 13.39 -17.04
CA LEU A 171 29.38 12.45 -18.17
C LEU A 171 29.55 13.12 -19.56
N GLY A 172 29.98 14.39 -19.62
CA GLY A 172 30.22 15.09 -20.87
C GLY A 172 28.98 15.56 -21.61
N GLY A 173 27.91 15.84 -20.88
CA GLY A 173 26.66 16.29 -21.45
C GLY A 173 25.77 15.17 -21.98
N TYR A 174 25.99 13.96 -21.52
CA TYR A 174 25.24 12.77 -21.89
C TYR A 174 24.60 12.11 -20.69
N THR A 175 23.30 11.81 -20.76
CA THR A 175 22.63 10.89 -19.82
C THR A 175 21.51 10.13 -20.49
N GLY A 176 21.28 8.90 -20.04
CA GLY A 176 20.13 8.10 -20.42
C GLY A 176 18.80 8.62 -19.84
N PHE A 177 18.82 9.46 -18.81
CA PHE A 177 17.63 9.84 -18.04
C PHE A 177 17.12 11.26 -18.33
N ARG A 178 17.23 11.75 -19.53
CA ARG A 178 16.73 13.11 -19.86
C ARG A 178 15.24 13.25 -19.59
N GLN A 179 14.87 14.31 -18.91
CA GLN A 179 13.49 14.65 -18.60
C GLN A 179 12.59 14.76 -19.84
N SER A 180 13.14 15.19 -20.97
CA SER A 180 12.42 15.38 -22.23
C SER A 180 12.30 14.13 -23.11
N VAL A 181 12.81 12.98 -22.71
CA VAL A 181 12.88 11.76 -23.52
C VAL A 181 12.08 10.61 -22.92
N GLY A 182 10.93 10.91 -22.29
CA GLY A 182 9.97 9.93 -21.88
C GLY A 182 10.35 9.07 -20.66
N ASN A 183 11.37 8.27 -20.73
CA ASN A 183 11.60 7.19 -19.76
C ASN A 183 12.28 7.61 -18.44
N GLY A 184 12.90 8.78 -18.37
CA GLY A 184 13.69 9.18 -17.21
C GLY A 184 13.06 10.21 -16.28
N SER A 185 12.01 10.89 -16.73
CA SER A 185 11.41 12.02 -16.02
C SER A 185 10.93 11.68 -14.62
N THR A 186 10.26 10.56 -14.47
CA THR A 186 9.81 10.06 -13.17
C THR A 186 10.97 9.80 -12.22
N PHE A 187 12.04 9.21 -12.72
CA PHE A 187 13.20 8.88 -11.92
C PHE A 187 13.97 10.11 -11.39
N TRP A 188 13.89 11.24 -12.09
CA TRP A 188 14.44 12.52 -11.61
C TRP A 188 13.78 12.92 -10.29
N GLU A 189 12.45 12.97 -10.28
CA GLU A 189 11.67 13.36 -9.11
C GLU A 189 11.76 12.32 -7.99
N GLN A 190 11.62 11.03 -8.32
CA GLN A 190 11.77 9.95 -7.34
C GLN A 190 13.11 10.00 -6.63
N THR A 191 14.19 10.26 -7.40
CA THR A 191 15.53 10.34 -6.84
C THR A 191 15.72 11.57 -5.97
N ALA A 192 15.25 12.75 -6.40
CA ALA A 192 15.34 13.98 -5.60
C ALA A 192 14.52 13.85 -4.30
N GLN A 193 13.33 13.23 -4.36
CA GLN A 193 12.57 12.88 -3.17
C GLN A 193 13.33 11.93 -2.25
N TRP A 194 13.89 10.84 -2.79
CA TRP A 194 14.70 9.90 -2.00
C TRP A 194 15.92 10.57 -1.37
N GLN A 195 16.62 11.44 -2.10
CA GLN A 195 17.75 12.21 -1.59
C GLN A 195 17.32 13.11 -0.42
N SER A 196 16.19 13.82 -0.57
CA SER A 196 15.69 14.74 0.44
C SER A 196 15.26 14.02 1.72
N VAL A 197 14.63 12.84 1.62
CA VAL A 197 14.23 12.06 2.81
C VAL A 197 15.41 11.29 3.44
N GLN A 198 16.57 11.21 2.81
CA GLN A 198 17.79 10.78 3.49
C GLN A 198 18.27 11.84 4.52
N ALA A 199 17.98 13.12 4.26
CA ALA A 199 18.24 14.21 5.20
C ALA A 199 17.09 14.41 6.21
N TYR A 200 15.84 14.11 5.80
CA TYR A 200 14.62 14.32 6.58
C TYR A 200 13.77 13.04 6.63
N PRO A 201 14.23 11.95 7.26
CA PRO A 201 13.55 10.65 7.19
C PRO A 201 12.15 10.65 7.80
N ASP A 202 11.86 11.51 8.76
CA ASP A 202 10.53 11.63 9.39
C ASP A 202 9.44 12.10 8.42
N LEU A 203 9.81 12.68 7.27
CA LEU A 203 8.87 13.16 6.27
C LEU A 203 8.51 12.10 5.22
N MET A 204 9.23 10.95 5.17
CA MET A 204 9.05 9.97 4.10
C MET A 204 7.63 9.40 4.01
N ILE A 205 6.97 9.18 5.15
CA ILE A 205 5.62 8.61 5.20
C ILE A 205 4.55 9.67 4.96
N SER A 206 4.69 10.84 5.59
CA SER A 206 3.65 11.86 5.59
C SER A 206 3.38 12.48 4.21
N GLN A 207 4.38 12.50 3.33
CA GLN A 207 4.28 13.21 2.05
C GLN A 207 3.75 12.38 0.89
N SER A 208 4.00 11.07 0.86
CA SER A 208 3.76 10.31 -0.36
C SER A 208 3.10 8.95 -0.17
N ILE A 209 3.07 8.42 1.04
CA ILE A 209 2.68 7.03 1.26
C ILE A 209 1.26 6.71 0.81
N GLY A 210 0.29 7.58 1.10
CA GLY A 210 -1.11 7.34 0.75
C GLY A 210 -1.35 7.31 -0.76
N LEU A 211 -0.74 8.25 -1.49
CA LEU A 211 -0.83 8.27 -2.95
C LEU A 211 -0.10 7.07 -3.57
N TRP A 212 1.06 6.69 -3.02
CA TRP A 212 1.76 5.52 -3.49
C TRP A 212 0.97 4.23 -3.23
N GLN A 213 0.38 4.05 -2.05
CA GLN A 213 -0.48 2.91 -1.74
C GLN A 213 -1.72 2.82 -2.65
N TYR A 214 -2.14 3.94 -3.20
CA TYR A 214 -3.21 4.00 -4.19
C TYR A 214 -2.72 3.67 -5.60
N ASN A 215 -1.46 3.98 -5.94
CA ASN A 215 -0.88 3.87 -7.28
C ASN A 215 0.14 2.74 -7.46
N HIS A 216 0.35 1.88 -6.45
CA HIS A 216 1.41 0.86 -6.43
C HIS A 216 1.30 -0.20 -7.54
N ASN A 217 0.15 -0.31 -8.18
CA ASN A 217 -0.06 -1.18 -9.34
C ASN A 217 0.53 -0.63 -10.64
N TYR A 218 0.89 0.65 -10.70
CA TYR A 218 1.55 1.22 -11.88
C TYR A 218 3.04 0.86 -11.92
N ALA A 219 3.61 0.94 -13.12
CA ALA A 219 5.04 0.75 -13.31
C ALA A 219 5.86 1.71 -12.45
N PHE A 220 7.03 1.27 -11.98
CA PHE A 220 7.92 2.10 -11.17
C PHE A 220 8.27 3.43 -11.87
N THR A 221 8.42 3.41 -13.20
CA THR A 221 8.76 4.59 -14.02
C THR A 221 7.53 5.30 -14.57
N HIS A 222 6.32 4.95 -14.15
CA HIS A 222 5.11 5.64 -14.56
C HIS A 222 5.11 7.10 -14.09
N GLU A 223 4.66 8.06 -14.91
CA GLU A 223 4.68 9.49 -14.62
C GLU A 223 3.94 9.88 -13.35
N TRP A 224 2.95 9.11 -12.96
CA TRP A 224 2.19 9.33 -11.72
C TRP A 224 2.90 8.85 -10.47
N GLN A 225 4.02 8.13 -10.63
CA GLN A 225 4.88 7.69 -9.55
C GLN A 225 5.96 8.72 -9.18
N ARG A 226 6.13 9.79 -9.94
CA ARG A 226 7.29 10.71 -9.87
C ARG A 226 7.59 11.26 -8.46
N TYR A 227 6.58 11.64 -7.67
CA TYR A 227 6.79 12.16 -6.32
C TYR A 227 6.47 11.14 -5.21
N GLN A 228 6.00 9.94 -5.57
CA GLN A 228 5.38 9.01 -4.63
C GLN A 228 6.18 7.72 -4.45
N SER A 229 6.84 7.24 -5.51
CA SER A 229 7.43 5.90 -5.55
C SER A 229 8.95 5.96 -5.55
N TYR A 230 9.55 6.26 -4.42
CA TYR A 230 10.99 6.12 -4.22
C TYR A 230 11.35 4.91 -3.31
N TRP A 231 10.40 4.02 -3.08
CA TRP A 231 10.58 2.87 -2.18
C TRP A 231 11.51 1.81 -2.76
N LEU A 232 11.54 1.65 -4.08
CA LEU A 232 12.47 0.76 -4.76
C LEU A 232 13.93 1.23 -4.60
N HIS A 233 14.16 2.53 -4.42
CA HIS A 233 15.49 3.05 -4.09
C HIS A 233 16.00 2.51 -2.75
N TYR A 234 15.13 2.38 -1.74
CA TYR A 234 15.47 1.77 -0.46
C TYR A 234 15.81 0.29 -0.61
N TYR A 235 15.06 -0.46 -1.43
CA TYR A 235 15.34 -1.85 -1.71
C TYR A 235 16.71 -2.03 -2.39
N TRP A 236 17.01 -1.23 -3.40
CA TRP A 236 18.29 -1.25 -4.07
C TRP A 236 19.45 -0.81 -3.16
N ALA A 237 19.22 0.21 -2.32
CA ALA A 237 20.19 0.67 -1.34
C ALA A 237 20.49 -0.38 -0.25
N GLU A 238 19.48 -1.09 0.23
CA GLU A 238 19.67 -2.20 1.19
C GLU A 238 20.48 -3.34 0.56
N LYS A 239 20.20 -3.65 -0.69
CA LYS A 239 20.83 -4.78 -1.38
C LYS A 239 22.26 -4.52 -1.87
N TYR A 240 22.53 -3.32 -2.36
CA TYR A 240 23.80 -2.99 -3.04
C TYR A 240 24.60 -1.87 -2.39
N GLY A 241 24.15 -1.37 -1.26
CA GLY A 241 24.76 -0.26 -0.52
C GLY A 241 24.07 1.07 -0.79
N ILE A 242 24.23 2.00 0.15
CA ILE A 242 23.55 3.31 0.14
C ILE A 242 23.89 4.16 -1.11
N ASP A 243 25.00 3.87 -1.76
CA ASP A 243 25.46 4.53 -2.99
C ASP A 243 24.87 3.91 -4.28
N ALA A 244 24.02 2.89 -4.16
CA ALA A 244 23.46 2.18 -5.33
C ALA A 244 22.79 3.13 -6.33
N ILE A 245 22.01 4.10 -5.83
CA ILE A 245 21.31 5.06 -6.68
C ILE A 245 22.30 6.00 -7.40
N GLY A 246 23.30 6.47 -6.69
CA GLY A 246 24.40 7.26 -7.31
C GLY A 246 25.12 6.47 -8.41
N ARG A 247 25.34 5.17 -8.21
CA ARG A 247 25.93 4.28 -9.26
C ARG A 247 25.01 4.12 -10.46
N ILE A 248 23.69 4.01 -10.27
CA ILE A 248 22.71 3.98 -11.38
C ILE A 248 22.81 5.29 -12.16
N TRP A 249 22.77 6.44 -11.50
CA TRP A 249 22.89 7.75 -12.15
C TRP A 249 24.16 7.89 -12.96
N ARG A 250 25.31 7.60 -12.36
CA ARG A 250 26.63 7.65 -13.04
C ARG A 250 26.78 6.56 -14.10
N GLY A 251 25.99 5.49 -14.01
CA GLY A 251 25.91 4.42 -15.00
C GLY A 251 25.03 4.73 -16.21
N GLY A 252 24.23 5.82 -16.18
CA GLY A 252 23.33 6.20 -17.27
C GLY A 252 24.04 6.73 -18.52
N THR A 253 24.88 5.90 -19.15
CA THR A 253 25.76 6.26 -20.27
C THR A 253 25.31 5.69 -21.61
N VAL A 254 24.26 4.89 -21.65
CA VAL A 254 23.74 4.27 -22.88
C VAL A 254 22.43 4.94 -23.28
N SER A 255 22.35 5.40 -24.54
CA SER A 255 21.18 6.10 -25.05
C SER A 255 19.95 5.18 -25.11
N GLY A 256 18.79 5.70 -24.64
CA GLY A 256 17.53 4.99 -24.68
C GLY A 256 17.29 4.01 -23.54
N GLU A 257 18.26 3.79 -22.64
CA GLU A 257 18.01 3.03 -21.42
C GLU A 257 17.19 3.83 -20.42
N ASP A 258 16.23 3.17 -19.79
CA ASP A 258 15.57 3.68 -18.61
C ASP A 258 16.32 3.28 -17.32
N PRO A 259 15.92 3.80 -16.14
CA PRO A 259 16.61 3.51 -14.87
C PRO A 259 16.70 2.02 -14.52
N CYS A 260 15.68 1.24 -14.84
CA CYS A 260 15.66 -0.20 -14.57
C CYS A 260 16.66 -0.95 -15.47
N GLN A 261 16.78 -0.54 -16.73
CA GLN A 261 17.74 -1.11 -17.66
C GLN A 261 19.17 -0.77 -17.24
N VAL A 262 19.43 0.47 -16.82
CA VAL A 262 20.72 0.86 -16.27
C VAL A 262 21.03 0.08 -14.98
N TYR A 263 20.05 -0.07 -14.10
CA TYR A 263 20.18 -0.89 -12.90
C TYR A 263 20.63 -2.32 -13.25
N MET A 264 19.89 -2.99 -14.14
CA MET A 264 20.22 -4.36 -14.55
C MET A 264 21.65 -4.45 -15.12
N ARG A 265 22.05 -3.49 -15.95
CA ARG A 265 23.38 -3.49 -16.55
C ARG A 265 24.49 -3.19 -15.53
N VAL A 266 24.30 -2.21 -14.67
CA VAL A 266 25.33 -1.78 -13.69
C VAL A 266 25.58 -2.86 -12.63
N PHE A 267 24.55 -3.57 -12.22
CA PHE A 267 24.65 -4.60 -11.19
C PHE A 267 24.71 -6.03 -11.74
N GLY A 268 24.68 -6.21 -13.07
CA GLY A 268 24.77 -7.53 -13.70
C GLY A 268 23.53 -8.39 -13.45
N VAL A 269 22.36 -7.77 -13.32
CA VAL A 269 21.09 -8.45 -13.02
C VAL A 269 20.41 -8.84 -14.32
N SER A 270 20.04 -10.12 -14.46
CA SER A 270 19.24 -10.58 -15.62
C SER A 270 17.80 -10.10 -15.51
N VAL A 271 17.07 -10.03 -16.63
CA VAL A 271 15.63 -9.68 -16.61
C VAL A 271 14.84 -10.61 -15.70
N LYS A 272 15.16 -11.91 -15.70
CA LYS A 272 14.51 -12.90 -14.82
C LYS A 272 14.77 -12.59 -13.33
N ASP A 273 16.02 -12.27 -12.99
CA ASP A 273 16.38 -11.93 -11.60
C ASP A 273 15.83 -10.58 -11.20
N PHE A 274 15.79 -9.60 -12.12
CA PHE A 274 15.14 -8.31 -11.88
C PHE A 274 13.68 -8.47 -11.46
N PHE A 275 12.89 -9.25 -12.18
CA PHE A 275 11.49 -9.48 -11.79
C PHE A 275 11.35 -10.36 -10.52
N LYS A 276 12.33 -11.20 -10.22
CA LYS A 276 12.41 -11.85 -8.91
C LYS A 276 12.62 -10.83 -7.79
N GLU A 277 13.47 -9.84 -8.01
CA GLU A 277 13.73 -8.76 -7.06
C GLU A 277 12.53 -7.82 -6.92
N ILE A 278 11.83 -7.49 -8.01
CA ILE A 278 10.58 -6.72 -7.95
C ILE A 278 9.53 -7.44 -7.10
N TYR A 279 9.41 -8.76 -7.21
CA TYR A 279 8.50 -9.52 -6.36
C TYR A 279 8.97 -9.55 -4.89
N ASP A 280 10.27 -9.71 -4.60
CA ASP A 280 10.81 -9.63 -3.24
C ASP A 280 10.57 -8.24 -2.64
N TYR A 281 10.83 -7.19 -3.41
CA TYR A 281 10.49 -5.81 -3.04
C TYR A 281 9.00 -5.66 -2.73
N ALA A 282 8.11 -6.14 -3.61
CA ALA A 282 6.67 -6.09 -3.43
C ALA A 282 6.24 -6.78 -2.13
N SER A 283 6.78 -7.99 -1.88
CA SER A 283 6.50 -8.77 -0.66
C SER A 283 6.96 -8.05 0.61
N ARG A 284 8.14 -7.43 0.60
CA ARG A 284 8.66 -6.65 1.73
C ARG A 284 7.87 -5.37 1.96
N MET A 285 7.42 -4.73 0.90
CA MET A 285 6.62 -3.51 0.99
C MET A 285 5.25 -3.75 1.62
N VAL A 286 4.72 -4.97 1.65
CA VAL A 286 3.48 -5.31 2.38
C VAL A 286 3.53 -4.80 3.82
N THR A 287 4.66 -4.98 4.50
CA THR A 287 4.89 -4.60 5.89
C THR A 287 6.05 -3.61 6.08
N TYR A 288 6.52 -2.99 5.00
CA TYR A 288 7.67 -2.07 4.99
C TYR A 288 8.94 -2.72 5.55
N ASP A 289 9.18 -4.01 5.24
CA ASP A 289 10.26 -4.82 5.81
C ASP A 289 11.61 -4.55 5.16
N MET A 290 12.09 -3.34 5.28
CA MET A 290 13.44 -2.89 4.96
C MET A 290 13.96 -2.04 6.12
N ASP A 291 15.23 -2.20 6.51
CA ASP A 291 15.78 -1.61 7.73
C ASP A 291 15.57 -0.10 7.84
N ALA A 292 15.78 0.60 6.73
CA ALA A 292 15.68 2.06 6.68
C ALA A 292 14.24 2.60 6.82
N ILE A 293 13.19 1.79 6.54
CA ILE A 293 11.80 2.27 6.50
C ILE A 293 10.86 1.53 7.46
N ARG A 294 11.29 0.41 8.04
CA ARG A 294 10.42 -0.46 8.85
C ARG A 294 9.76 0.27 10.01
N SER A 295 10.51 1.09 10.73
CA SER A 295 9.98 1.87 11.86
C SER A 295 8.98 2.94 11.43
N TYR A 296 9.24 3.60 10.30
CA TYR A 296 8.39 4.65 9.76
C TYR A 296 7.11 4.10 9.13
N GLY A 297 7.20 2.96 8.43
CA GLY A 297 6.08 2.33 7.71
C GLY A 297 5.07 1.61 8.61
N LYS A 298 5.37 1.37 9.88
CA LYS A 298 4.55 0.55 10.79
C LYS A 298 3.07 0.96 10.81
N GLY A 299 2.76 2.25 10.82
CA GLY A 299 1.38 2.77 10.83
C GLY A 299 0.65 2.67 9.48
N SER A 300 1.35 2.27 8.42
CA SER A 300 0.83 2.22 7.05
C SER A 300 0.67 0.80 6.50
N ILE A 301 1.03 -0.22 7.30
CA ILE A 301 0.90 -1.63 6.93
C ILE A 301 -0.54 -1.94 6.49
N GLY A 302 -0.69 -2.59 5.33
CA GLY A 302 -1.96 -3.09 4.81
C GLY A 302 -2.97 -2.04 4.34
N LYS A 303 -2.55 -0.80 4.13
CA LYS A 303 -3.42 0.28 3.62
C LYS A 303 -3.38 0.40 2.09
N TYR A 304 -3.10 -0.69 1.39
CA TYR A 304 -3.06 -0.73 -0.06
C TYR A 304 -4.47 -0.73 -0.65
N THR A 305 -4.68 0.09 -1.68
CA THR A 305 -5.92 0.08 -2.45
C THR A 305 -5.78 -0.94 -3.58
N TYR A 306 -6.69 -1.90 -3.62
CA TYR A 306 -6.83 -2.77 -4.77
C TYR A 306 -8.31 -3.08 -4.99
N ASN A 307 -8.69 -3.29 -6.23
CA ASN A 307 -10.05 -3.60 -6.62
C ASN A 307 -10.09 -4.91 -7.42
N TYR A 308 -11.12 -5.68 -7.19
CA TYR A 308 -11.41 -6.91 -7.91
C TYR A 308 -12.90 -6.97 -8.25
N VAL A 309 -13.23 -7.86 -9.15
CA VAL A 309 -14.60 -8.11 -9.56
C VAL A 309 -14.89 -9.59 -9.38
N ASP A 310 -15.91 -9.91 -8.59
CA ASP A 310 -16.44 -11.26 -8.47
C ASP A 310 -17.17 -11.62 -9.79
N THR A 311 -16.73 -12.67 -10.46
CA THR A 311 -17.29 -13.12 -11.73
C THR A 311 -18.51 -14.04 -11.57
N GLY A 312 -18.88 -14.37 -10.32
CA GLY A 312 -20.04 -15.18 -9.97
C GLY A 312 -19.83 -16.69 -10.07
N ASP A 313 -18.67 -17.13 -10.57
CA ASP A 313 -18.27 -18.54 -10.67
C ASP A 313 -17.25 -18.97 -9.61
N GLY A 314 -17.10 -18.16 -8.55
CA GLY A 314 -16.13 -18.37 -7.46
C GLY A 314 -14.75 -17.79 -7.76
N LYS A 315 -14.59 -17.02 -8.84
CA LYS A 315 -13.35 -16.35 -9.22
C LYS A 315 -13.46 -14.85 -9.04
N LEU A 316 -12.33 -14.26 -8.71
CA LEU A 316 -12.12 -12.83 -8.54
C LEU A 316 -11.18 -12.33 -9.63
N GLN A 317 -11.69 -11.50 -10.51
CA GLN A 317 -10.90 -10.88 -11.58
C GLN A 317 -10.37 -9.54 -11.11
N VAL A 318 -9.09 -9.24 -11.32
CA VAL A 318 -8.55 -7.91 -11.02
C VAL A 318 -9.31 -6.86 -11.79
N ALA A 319 -9.80 -5.79 -11.12
CA ALA A 319 -10.47 -4.70 -11.81
C ALA A 319 -9.49 -3.91 -12.69
N TYR A 320 -10.00 -3.27 -13.75
CA TYR A 320 -9.19 -2.46 -14.67
C TYR A 320 -8.32 -1.43 -13.92
N SER A 321 -8.90 -0.75 -12.93
CA SER A 321 -8.23 0.29 -12.11
C SER A 321 -7.05 -0.24 -11.26
N SER A 322 -7.05 -1.52 -10.94
CA SER A 322 -6.01 -2.17 -10.13
C SER A 322 -5.16 -3.17 -10.92
N CYS A 323 -5.39 -3.30 -12.23
CA CYS A 323 -4.60 -4.19 -13.05
C CYS A 323 -3.12 -3.78 -13.04
N PRO A 324 -2.19 -4.66 -12.62
CA PRO A 324 -0.80 -4.26 -12.45
C PRO A 324 -0.10 -4.07 -13.79
N GLN A 325 0.79 -3.10 -13.84
CA GLN A 325 1.76 -2.89 -14.91
C GLN A 325 3.06 -3.62 -14.59
N SER A 326 3.94 -3.77 -15.57
CA SER A 326 5.31 -4.27 -15.38
C SER A 326 6.03 -3.43 -14.31
N THR A 327 6.63 -4.07 -13.31
CA THR A 327 7.21 -3.47 -12.08
C THR A 327 6.21 -2.92 -11.05
N GLY A 328 4.91 -2.88 -11.37
CA GLY A 328 3.84 -2.72 -10.38
C GLY A 328 3.46 -4.05 -9.73
N PHE A 329 2.56 -4.02 -8.75
CA PHE A 329 2.11 -5.22 -8.04
C PHE A 329 0.77 -4.98 -7.35
N ASN A 330 0.14 -6.07 -6.86
CA ASN A 330 -1.00 -5.99 -5.96
C ASN A 330 -0.69 -6.63 -4.60
N VAL A 331 -1.23 -6.03 -3.54
CA VAL A 331 -1.19 -6.54 -2.17
C VAL A 331 -2.63 -6.80 -1.74
N ILE A 332 -2.99 -8.07 -1.62
CA ILE A 332 -4.37 -8.52 -1.42
C ILE A 332 -4.52 -9.01 0.02
N PRO A 333 -5.22 -8.30 0.91
CA PRO A 333 -5.42 -8.74 2.28
C PRO A 333 -6.35 -9.94 2.33
N LEU A 334 -5.98 -10.95 3.12
CA LEU A 334 -6.74 -12.18 3.29
C LEU A 334 -7.27 -12.32 4.71
N GLU A 335 -8.41 -13.01 4.85
CA GLU A 335 -8.86 -13.55 6.13
C GLU A 335 -7.79 -14.51 6.68
N VAL A 336 -7.58 -14.47 8.00
CA VAL A 336 -6.57 -15.30 8.66
C VAL A 336 -7.27 -16.53 9.26
N PRO A 337 -7.18 -17.71 8.63
CA PRO A 337 -7.69 -18.95 9.19
C PRO A 337 -6.89 -19.41 10.41
N SER A 338 -7.40 -20.42 11.11
CA SER A 338 -6.70 -21.03 12.24
C SER A 338 -5.30 -21.51 11.85
N ALA A 339 -4.36 -21.41 12.78
CA ALA A 339 -3.00 -21.90 12.58
C ALA A 339 -2.99 -23.38 12.15
N GLY A 340 -2.12 -23.74 11.23
CA GLY A 340 -2.04 -25.07 10.65
C GLY A 340 -3.01 -25.34 9.50
N THR A 341 -3.95 -24.43 9.21
CA THR A 341 -4.81 -24.54 8.02
C THR A 341 -3.98 -24.41 6.76
N GLU A 342 -4.08 -25.34 5.83
CA GLU A 342 -3.57 -25.20 4.48
C GLU A 342 -4.57 -24.38 3.65
N ILE A 343 -4.14 -23.18 3.24
CA ILE A 343 -4.87 -22.33 2.31
C ILE A 343 -4.31 -22.51 0.90
N GLN A 344 -5.15 -22.27 -0.11
CA GLN A 344 -4.76 -22.43 -1.51
C GLN A 344 -5.27 -21.24 -2.34
N THR A 345 -4.44 -20.78 -3.26
CA THR A 345 -4.83 -19.84 -4.31
C THR A 345 -4.64 -20.49 -5.68
N VAL A 346 -5.70 -20.55 -6.46
CA VAL A 346 -5.62 -20.86 -7.90
C VAL A 346 -5.48 -19.54 -8.64
N PHE A 347 -4.32 -19.35 -9.25
CA PHE A 347 -3.97 -18.17 -10.03
C PHE A 347 -4.17 -18.42 -11.51
N THR A 348 -4.88 -17.54 -12.22
CA THR A 348 -5.08 -17.61 -13.65
C THR A 348 -4.58 -16.33 -14.33
N ALA A 349 -3.48 -16.40 -15.06
CA ALA A 349 -2.99 -15.29 -15.88
C ALA A 349 -3.87 -15.13 -17.13
N LEU A 350 -4.46 -13.96 -17.32
CA LEU A 350 -5.29 -13.66 -18.48
C LEU A 350 -4.46 -12.98 -19.59
N PRO A 351 -4.82 -13.15 -20.87
CA PRO A 351 -4.19 -12.40 -21.97
C PRO A 351 -4.46 -10.90 -21.89
N GLY A 352 -3.51 -10.08 -22.35
CA GLY A 352 -3.77 -8.67 -22.64
C GLY A 352 -4.91 -8.53 -23.68
N GLY A 353 -5.76 -7.53 -23.51
CA GLY A 353 -6.97 -7.36 -24.31
C GLY A 353 -8.13 -8.29 -23.93
N THR A 354 -8.04 -9.04 -22.85
CA THR A 354 -9.16 -9.79 -22.27
C THR A 354 -10.31 -8.83 -21.93
N THR A 355 -11.55 -9.27 -22.20
CA THR A 355 -12.76 -8.52 -21.83
C THR A 355 -12.86 -8.37 -20.30
N LEU A 356 -13.25 -7.18 -19.87
CA LEU A 356 -13.52 -6.92 -18.45
C LEU A 356 -14.72 -7.73 -17.98
N ALA A 357 -14.74 -8.09 -16.71
CA ALA A 357 -15.91 -8.68 -16.09
C ALA A 357 -17.10 -7.71 -16.20
N ALA A 358 -18.33 -8.24 -16.33
CA ALA A 358 -19.53 -7.44 -16.66
C ALA A 358 -19.83 -6.30 -15.65
N ASN A 359 -19.43 -6.49 -14.41
CA ASN A 359 -19.61 -5.53 -13.32
C ASN A 359 -18.34 -4.72 -12.97
N ASP A 360 -17.31 -4.74 -13.84
CA ASP A 360 -16.15 -3.88 -13.66
C ASP A 360 -16.58 -2.39 -13.81
N PRO A 361 -16.38 -1.56 -12.81
CA PRO A 361 -16.79 -0.14 -12.83
C PRO A 361 -16.26 0.64 -14.03
N ALA A 362 -15.09 0.30 -14.53
CA ALA A 362 -14.48 0.97 -15.66
C ALA A 362 -15.32 0.88 -16.96
N GLN A 363 -16.22 -0.11 -17.08
CA GLN A 363 -17.17 -0.20 -18.21
C GLN A 363 -18.20 0.94 -18.23
N TYR A 364 -18.45 1.54 -17.07
CA TYR A 364 -19.51 2.53 -16.91
C TYR A 364 -18.95 3.94 -16.70
N ASN A 365 -17.65 4.09 -16.73
CA ASN A 365 -16.94 5.36 -16.46
C ASN A 365 -17.43 6.07 -15.19
N ASN A 366 -17.63 5.34 -14.13
CA ASN A 366 -18.23 5.82 -12.88
C ASN A 366 -17.17 6.38 -11.91
N GLY A 367 -16.31 7.27 -12.38
CA GLY A 367 -15.26 7.88 -11.57
C GLY A 367 -14.08 6.94 -11.31
N GLU A 368 -13.91 5.94 -12.15
CA GLU A 368 -12.75 5.08 -12.10
C GLU A 368 -11.47 5.89 -12.34
N LYS A 369 -10.46 5.48 -11.60
CA LYS A 369 -9.14 6.05 -11.63
C LYS A 369 -8.65 6.13 -13.07
N TYR A 370 -8.54 7.36 -13.58
CA TYR A 370 -7.83 7.67 -14.82
C TYR A 370 -8.51 7.27 -16.13
N THR A 371 -9.75 6.88 -16.12
CA THR A 371 -10.49 6.67 -17.35
C THR A 371 -11.39 7.86 -17.64
N THR A 372 -11.29 8.40 -18.86
CA THR A 372 -12.16 9.46 -19.37
C THR A 372 -13.28 8.93 -20.27
N ALA A 373 -13.23 7.64 -20.59
CA ALA A 373 -14.21 6.94 -21.41
C ALA A 373 -14.42 5.51 -20.89
N ASN A 374 -15.58 4.94 -21.18
CA ASN A 374 -15.87 3.55 -20.87
C ASN A 374 -14.88 2.62 -21.57
N VAL A 375 -14.36 1.64 -20.85
CA VAL A 375 -13.49 0.61 -21.38
C VAL A 375 -14.15 -0.76 -21.22
N THR A 376 -13.96 -1.66 -22.17
CA THR A 376 -14.55 -2.99 -22.14
C THR A 376 -13.52 -4.11 -22.09
N LYS A 377 -12.24 -3.75 -22.22
CA LYS A 377 -11.12 -4.70 -22.29
C LYS A 377 -9.89 -4.10 -21.59
N TYR A 378 -9.04 -4.96 -21.02
CA TYR A 378 -7.70 -4.56 -20.63
C TYR A 378 -6.88 -4.14 -21.86
N ASN A 379 -5.87 -3.31 -21.63
CA ASN A 379 -4.99 -2.84 -22.69
C ASN A 379 -4.33 -4.03 -23.42
N ASN A 380 -4.22 -3.89 -24.73
CA ASN A 380 -3.62 -4.92 -25.59
C ASN A 380 -2.22 -4.45 -26.03
N PHE A 381 -1.19 -4.81 -25.26
CA PHE A 381 0.21 -4.47 -25.56
C PHE A 381 0.93 -5.56 -26.35
N SER A 382 2.02 -5.17 -27.03
CA SER A 382 2.73 -6.04 -27.96
C SER A 382 3.38 -7.28 -27.32
N GLU A 383 3.82 -7.16 -26.08
CA GLU A 383 4.55 -8.21 -25.35
C GLU A 383 3.64 -9.22 -24.62
N LYS A 384 2.35 -9.20 -24.89
CA LYS A 384 1.35 -10.10 -24.26
C LYS A 384 1.69 -11.60 -24.38
N THR A 385 2.47 -11.99 -25.39
CA THR A 385 2.90 -13.38 -25.62
C THR A 385 4.05 -13.81 -24.70
N ARG A 386 4.72 -12.87 -24.03
CA ARG A 386 5.83 -13.11 -23.12
C ARG A 386 5.42 -12.95 -21.65
N ARG A 387 4.16 -13.25 -21.36
CA ARG A 387 3.59 -13.13 -20.04
C ARG A 387 4.29 -14.00 -19.02
N GLY A 388 4.48 -13.43 -17.85
CA GLY A 388 4.90 -14.14 -16.66
C GLY A 388 4.40 -13.43 -15.42
N PHE A 389 4.26 -14.18 -14.33
CA PHE A 389 3.84 -13.66 -13.03
C PHE A 389 4.64 -14.34 -11.93
N ARG A 390 4.79 -13.60 -10.83
CA ARG A 390 5.16 -14.14 -9.52
C ARG A 390 4.05 -13.82 -8.53
N HIS A 391 3.76 -14.76 -7.66
CA HIS A 391 2.76 -14.61 -6.62
C HIS A 391 3.11 -15.45 -5.39
N GLY A 392 2.47 -15.19 -4.26
CA GLY A 392 2.68 -15.93 -3.03
C GLY A 392 2.13 -15.18 -1.82
N TYR A 393 2.41 -15.71 -0.64
CA TYR A 393 1.85 -15.24 0.61
C TYR A 393 2.85 -14.48 1.46
N VAL A 394 2.33 -13.51 2.22
CA VAL A 394 3.06 -12.78 3.26
C VAL A 394 2.22 -12.84 4.53
N ALA A 395 2.78 -13.38 5.60
CA ALA A 395 2.17 -13.37 6.92
C ALA A 395 2.95 -12.49 7.89
N LEU A 396 2.24 -11.68 8.66
CA LEU A 396 2.78 -10.93 9.79
C LEU A 396 2.32 -11.62 11.08
N LEU A 397 3.26 -12.01 11.92
CA LEU A 397 2.98 -12.64 13.21
C LEU A 397 2.84 -11.57 14.31
N LYS A 398 2.17 -11.94 15.41
CA LYS A 398 1.93 -11.04 16.56
C LYS A 398 3.20 -10.48 17.22
N ASP A 399 4.32 -11.20 17.11
CA ASP A 399 5.62 -10.75 17.59
C ASP A 399 6.37 -9.85 16.62
N GLY A 400 5.76 -9.57 15.45
CA GLY A 400 6.34 -8.78 14.38
C GLY A 400 7.20 -9.55 13.39
N THR A 401 7.34 -10.87 13.53
CA THR A 401 8.02 -11.72 12.53
C THR A 401 7.23 -11.74 11.22
N ARG A 402 7.93 -11.78 10.08
CA ARG A 402 7.33 -11.90 8.75
C ARG A 402 7.67 -13.26 8.17
N VAL A 403 6.69 -13.89 7.57
CA VAL A 403 6.86 -15.16 6.86
C VAL A 403 6.51 -14.92 5.40
N TYR A 404 7.46 -15.24 4.53
CA TYR A 404 7.33 -15.07 3.08
C TYR A 404 7.29 -16.43 2.40
N GLN A 405 6.37 -16.57 1.45
CA GLN A 405 6.33 -17.70 0.54
C GLN A 405 6.06 -17.20 -0.87
N SER A 406 6.84 -17.67 -1.82
CA SER A 406 6.64 -17.33 -3.23
C SER A 406 6.63 -18.59 -4.08
N ALA A 407 5.75 -18.60 -5.08
CA ALA A 407 5.85 -19.55 -6.18
C ALA A 407 6.99 -19.17 -7.12
N ASP A 408 7.47 -20.14 -7.89
CA ASP A 408 8.33 -19.85 -9.04
C ASP A 408 7.57 -19.03 -10.09
N THR A 409 8.33 -18.36 -10.98
CA THR A 409 7.70 -17.59 -12.05
C THR A 409 6.88 -18.48 -12.96
N VAL A 410 5.59 -18.14 -13.12
CA VAL A 410 4.67 -18.80 -14.03
C VAL A 410 4.71 -18.07 -15.38
N TYR A 411 5.08 -18.77 -16.43
CA TYR A 411 5.08 -18.25 -17.80
C TYR A 411 4.00 -18.88 -18.66
N ALA A 412 3.42 -18.08 -19.56
CA ALA A 412 2.62 -18.61 -20.64
C ALA A 412 3.47 -19.55 -21.51
N LYS A 413 2.99 -20.76 -21.79
CA LYS A 413 3.66 -21.71 -22.67
C LYS A 413 3.50 -21.27 -24.13
N GLY A 414 4.62 -20.94 -24.77
CA GLY A 414 4.65 -20.52 -26.18
C GLY A 414 3.97 -19.17 -26.43
N HIS A 415 3.53 -18.93 -27.65
CA HIS A 415 2.79 -17.73 -28.06
C HIS A 415 1.28 -17.82 -27.76
N SER A 416 0.92 -18.61 -26.75
CA SER A 416 -0.48 -18.86 -26.42
C SER A 416 -1.18 -17.59 -25.93
N THR A 417 -2.34 -17.29 -26.49
CA THR A 417 -3.32 -16.34 -25.97
C THR A 417 -4.18 -16.96 -24.87
N SER A 418 -3.95 -18.23 -24.54
CA SER A 418 -4.69 -18.97 -23.51
C SER A 418 -4.33 -18.49 -22.12
N ALA A 419 -5.26 -18.62 -21.19
CA ALA A 419 -5.00 -18.46 -19.76
C ALA A 419 -3.97 -19.50 -19.28
N VAL A 420 -3.16 -19.12 -18.31
CA VAL A 420 -2.20 -19.98 -17.64
C VAL A 420 -2.60 -20.09 -16.19
N ASN A 421 -2.85 -21.32 -15.73
CA ASN A 421 -3.22 -21.59 -14.35
C ASN A 421 -2.00 -22.05 -13.55
N ASP A 422 -1.89 -21.58 -12.32
CA ASP A 422 -0.97 -22.06 -11.32
C ASP A 422 -1.69 -22.18 -9.97
N THR A 423 -1.17 -23.02 -9.10
CA THR A 423 -1.75 -23.23 -7.77
C THR A 423 -0.67 -23.13 -6.71
N THR A 424 -0.91 -22.26 -5.74
CA THR A 424 0.00 -22.03 -4.62
C THR A 424 -0.70 -22.37 -3.32
N THR A 425 -0.04 -23.14 -2.44
CA THR A 425 -0.53 -23.49 -1.12
C THR A 425 0.34 -22.84 -0.04
N PHE A 426 -0.25 -22.57 1.11
CA PHE A 426 0.43 -22.01 2.26
C PHE A 426 -0.20 -22.56 3.55
N VAL A 427 0.63 -23.03 4.48
CA VAL A 427 0.16 -23.41 5.81
C VAL A 427 0.23 -22.21 6.72
N VAL A 428 -0.91 -21.77 7.25
CA VAL A 428 -1.01 -20.59 8.11
C VAL A 428 -0.15 -20.79 9.36
N PRO A 429 0.87 -19.94 9.60
CA PRO A 429 1.73 -20.06 10.78
C PRO A 429 0.97 -19.81 12.09
N GLU A 430 1.51 -20.34 13.19
CA GLU A 430 1.05 -19.98 14.53
C GLU A 430 1.24 -18.47 14.77
N ASN A 431 0.32 -17.88 15.54
CA ASN A 431 0.33 -16.47 15.89
C ASN A 431 0.28 -15.50 14.69
N THR A 432 -0.22 -15.94 13.54
CA THR A 432 -0.49 -15.03 12.42
C THR A 432 -1.50 -13.96 12.85
N GLU A 433 -1.12 -12.71 12.71
CA GLU A 433 -1.98 -11.55 12.97
C GLU A 433 -2.66 -11.05 11.71
N ARG A 434 -1.89 -11.05 10.58
CA ARG A 434 -2.37 -10.55 9.28
C ARG A 434 -1.76 -11.39 8.16
N LEU A 435 -2.51 -11.50 7.07
CA LEU A 435 -2.15 -12.33 5.93
C LEU A 435 -2.45 -11.58 4.62
N TRP A 436 -1.59 -11.74 3.63
CA TRP A 436 -1.78 -11.17 2.29
C TRP A 436 -1.33 -12.14 1.22
N PHE A 437 -1.95 -12.00 0.05
CA PHE A 437 -1.47 -12.58 -1.20
C PHE A 437 -0.90 -11.48 -2.08
N VAL A 438 0.28 -11.67 -2.64
CA VAL A 438 1.00 -10.69 -3.45
C VAL A 438 1.09 -11.20 -4.87
N VAL A 439 0.78 -10.34 -5.84
CA VAL A 439 0.88 -10.64 -7.28
C VAL A 439 1.73 -9.57 -7.95
N SER A 440 2.74 -9.97 -8.72
CA SER A 440 3.58 -9.07 -9.52
C SER A 440 3.76 -9.65 -10.92
N PRO A 441 3.59 -8.85 -11.99
CA PRO A 441 4.02 -9.24 -13.33
C PRO A 441 5.51 -9.55 -13.36
N ALA A 442 5.87 -10.60 -14.08
CA ALA A 442 7.25 -11.02 -14.28
C ALA A 442 7.48 -11.50 -15.72
N PRO A 443 7.34 -10.60 -16.70
CA PRO A 443 7.49 -10.97 -18.11
C PRO A 443 8.91 -11.47 -18.42
N SER A 444 9.03 -12.25 -19.50
CA SER A 444 10.34 -12.75 -19.94
C SER A 444 11.22 -11.70 -20.61
N VAL A 445 10.68 -10.49 -20.84
CA VAL A 445 11.39 -9.32 -21.35
C VAL A 445 11.03 -8.11 -20.48
N TYR A 446 11.97 -7.17 -20.37
CA TYR A 446 11.67 -5.91 -19.72
C TYR A 446 10.86 -5.01 -20.67
N ILE A 447 9.79 -4.40 -20.17
CA ILE A 447 8.94 -3.49 -20.92
C ILE A 447 9.19 -2.08 -20.39
N VAL A 448 9.68 -1.22 -21.27
CA VAL A 448 9.94 0.19 -20.98
C VAL A 448 8.61 0.95 -20.95
N HIS A 449 8.31 1.58 -19.85
CA HIS A 449 7.19 2.51 -19.76
C HIS A 449 7.52 3.83 -20.48
N LYS A 450 6.56 4.36 -21.23
CA LYS A 450 6.70 5.62 -21.95
C LYS A 450 6.04 6.74 -21.18
N TRP A 451 6.67 7.89 -21.15
CA TRP A 451 6.06 9.12 -20.64
C TRP A 451 5.15 9.74 -21.68
N ASP A 452 3.87 9.44 -21.65
CA ASP A 452 2.89 10.02 -22.59
C ASP A 452 1.54 10.37 -21.93
N GLU A 453 1.43 10.19 -20.60
CA GLU A 453 0.23 10.46 -19.80
C GLU A 453 -1.05 9.77 -20.35
N ASN A 454 -0.87 8.71 -21.13
CA ASN A 454 -1.95 7.98 -21.77
C ASN A 454 -1.99 6.51 -21.30
N ILE A 455 -2.75 6.26 -20.25
CA ILE A 455 -2.85 4.92 -19.65
C ILE A 455 -3.35 3.82 -20.61
N THR A 456 -3.97 4.18 -21.74
CA THR A 456 -4.42 3.19 -22.71
C THR A 456 -3.27 2.58 -23.54
N ASN A 457 -2.09 3.22 -23.48
CA ASN A 457 -0.86 2.72 -24.11
C ASN A 457 -0.02 1.89 -23.16
N ASP A 458 -0.35 1.89 -21.86
CA ASP A 458 0.40 1.18 -20.83
C ASP A 458 0.19 -0.33 -20.92
N ASP A 459 1.18 -1.08 -20.51
CA ASP A 459 1.03 -2.50 -20.33
C ASP A 459 0.10 -2.81 -19.14
N GLN A 460 -0.76 -3.80 -19.31
CA GLN A 460 -1.62 -4.32 -18.27
C GLN A 460 -1.53 -5.84 -18.21
N TRP A 461 -1.45 -6.37 -16.98
CA TRP A 461 -1.25 -7.80 -16.73
C TRP A 461 -2.45 -8.37 -15.96
N PRO A 462 -3.58 -8.64 -16.65
CA PRO A 462 -4.79 -9.11 -16.00
C PRO A 462 -4.65 -10.56 -15.51
N TYR A 463 -5.37 -10.84 -14.41
CA TYR A 463 -5.42 -12.18 -13.82
C TYR A 463 -6.74 -12.40 -13.06
N GLN A 464 -6.99 -13.67 -12.74
CA GLN A 464 -8.07 -14.10 -11.85
C GLN A 464 -7.50 -14.92 -10.69
N LEU A 465 -8.21 -14.92 -9.57
CA LEU A 465 -7.90 -15.68 -8.37
C LEU A 465 -9.13 -16.49 -7.93
N GLU A 466 -8.87 -17.67 -7.39
CA GLU A 466 -9.84 -18.45 -6.63
C GLU A 466 -9.15 -18.86 -5.33
N PHE A 467 -9.75 -18.54 -4.18
CA PHE A 467 -9.21 -18.89 -2.86
C PHE A 467 -9.93 -20.13 -2.29
N LYS A 468 -9.18 -20.96 -1.55
CA LYS A 468 -9.72 -22.08 -0.77
C LYS A 468 -9.18 -22.01 0.64
N ASN A 469 -10.07 -22.20 1.61
CA ASN A 469 -9.79 -22.11 3.05
C ASN A 469 -9.36 -20.71 3.53
N THR A 470 -9.51 -19.67 2.70
CA THR A 470 -9.35 -18.25 2.99
C THR A 470 -10.13 -17.46 1.93
N ASP A 471 -10.26 -16.17 2.12
CA ASP A 471 -10.81 -15.25 1.12
C ASP A 471 -10.25 -13.84 1.34
N ILE A 472 -10.56 -12.92 0.44
CA ILE A 472 -10.18 -11.53 0.61
C ILE A 472 -10.89 -10.93 1.82
N THR A 473 -10.15 -10.25 2.68
CA THR A 473 -10.72 -9.58 3.85
C THR A 473 -11.83 -8.62 3.45
N GLY A 474 -13.03 -8.84 4.00
CA GLY A 474 -14.19 -8.00 3.71
C GLY A 474 -14.79 -8.23 2.32
N HIS A 475 -14.48 -9.32 1.66
CA HIS A 475 -15.10 -9.68 0.39
C HIS A 475 -16.62 -9.85 0.56
N VAL A 476 -17.38 -9.12 -0.25
CA VAL A 476 -18.83 -9.29 -0.36
C VAL A 476 -19.12 -10.11 -1.61
N PRO A 477 -19.49 -11.39 -1.46
CA PRO A 477 -19.63 -12.30 -2.59
C PRO A 477 -20.81 -11.93 -3.47
N TYR A 478 -20.67 -12.19 -4.76
CA TYR A 478 -21.81 -12.22 -5.67
C TYR A 478 -22.49 -13.60 -5.59
N VAL A 479 -23.81 -13.66 -5.60
CA VAL A 479 -24.57 -14.90 -5.59
C VAL A 479 -25.46 -15.01 -6.83
N ASP A 480 -25.45 -16.18 -7.48
CA ASP A 480 -26.33 -16.43 -8.60
C ASP A 480 -27.78 -16.55 -8.12
N LEU A 481 -28.62 -15.64 -8.58
CA LEU A 481 -30.05 -15.57 -8.29
C LEU A 481 -30.91 -15.73 -9.55
N SER A 482 -30.34 -16.23 -10.64
CA SER A 482 -31.00 -16.37 -11.96
C SER A 482 -32.20 -17.31 -11.94
N ASP A 483 -32.19 -18.35 -11.10
CA ASP A 483 -33.35 -19.23 -10.90
C ASP A 483 -34.39 -18.55 -10.01
N THR A 484 -35.39 -17.92 -10.62
CA THR A 484 -36.50 -17.22 -9.96
C THR A 484 -37.56 -18.14 -9.36
N SER A 485 -37.49 -19.44 -9.61
CA SER A 485 -38.42 -20.42 -9.03
C SER A 485 -38.13 -20.67 -7.55
N ILE A 486 -36.89 -20.47 -7.10
CA ILE A 486 -36.47 -20.64 -5.71
C ILE A 486 -37.01 -19.48 -4.87
N LYS A 487 -37.71 -19.79 -3.81
CA LYS A 487 -38.23 -18.79 -2.87
C LYS A 487 -37.29 -18.58 -1.68
N PRO A 488 -37.34 -17.40 -1.00
CA PRO A 488 -36.59 -17.18 0.23
C PRO A 488 -36.85 -18.27 1.28
N SER A 489 -35.81 -18.67 1.99
CA SER A 489 -35.83 -19.70 3.02
C SER A 489 -34.95 -19.29 4.22
N ASP A 490 -35.24 -19.91 5.40
CA ASP A 490 -34.45 -19.67 6.60
C ASP A 490 -33.05 -20.33 6.49
N VAL A 491 -32.04 -19.65 7.06
CA VAL A 491 -30.70 -20.18 7.28
C VAL A 491 -30.26 -19.86 8.71
N THR A 492 -29.44 -20.71 9.34
CA THR A 492 -29.00 -20.51 10.72
C THR A 492 -27.49 -20.73 10.82
N PHE A 493 -26.82 -19.87 11.60
CA PHE A 493 -25.38 -19.93 11.91
C PHE A 493 -25.17 -19.89 13.40
N ASP A 494 -24.29 -20.74 13.91
CA ASP A 494 -23.73 -20.65 15.26
C ASP A 494 -22.40 -19.87 15.17
N ILE A 495 -22.27 -18.80 15.96
CA ILE A 495 -21.14 -17.87 15.95
C ILE A 495 -20.53 -17.82 17.35
N TYR A 496 -19.22 -17.96 17.45
CA TYR A 496 -18.51 -18.00 18.71
C TYR A 496 -17.67 -16.74 18.87
N VAL A 497 -17.90 -15.99 19.94
CA VAL A 497 -17.16 -14.76 20.26
C VAL A 497 -16.70 -14.76 21.70
N GLY A 498 -15.63 -14.07 22.01
CA GLY A 498 -15.12 -13.97 23.37
C GLY A 498 -14.52 -12.61 23.67
N PHE A 499 -14.69 -12.14 24.91
CA PHE A 499 -14.06 -10.94 25.45
C PHE A 499 -13.93 -11.02 26.96
N ALA A 500 -13.00 -10.24 27.55
CA ALA A 500 -12.79 -10.21 28.99
C ALA A 500 -13.93 -9.43 29.69
N ALA A 501 -14.40 -9.93 30.83
CA ALA A 501 -15.29 -9.16 31.70
C ALA A 501 -14.56 -7.94 32.27
N THR A 502 -15.29 -6.86 32.41
CA THR A 502 -14.80 -5.69 33.13
C THR A 502 -15.69 -5.36 34.34
N THR A 503 -15.09 -4.65 35.29
CA THR A 503 -15.75 -4.06 36.45
C THR A 503 -15.88 -2.55 36.23
N GLY A 504 -16.82 -1.91 36.92
CA GLY A 504 -17.09 -0.49 36.71
C GLY A 504 -18.18 -0.23 35.68
N ASN A 505 -18.11 0.90 34.98
CA ASN A 505 -19.14 1.34 34.04
C ASN A 505 -18.77 1.06 32.57
N ASP A 506 -17.84 0.15 32.32
CA ASP A 506 -17.33 -0.13 30.99
C ASP A 506 -18.21 -1.16 30.25
N TYR A 507 -18.67 -0.77 29.07
CA TYR A 507 -19.44 -1.61 28.12
C TYR A 507 -18.49 -2.33 27.17
N THR A 508 -17.54 -3.11 27.70
CA THR A 508 -16.60 -3.82 26.83
C THR A 508 -17.26 -4.95 26.06
N GLY A 509 -16.65 -5.30 24.95
CA GLY A 509 -17.11 -6.32 24.05
C GLY A 509 -16.12 -6.62 22.95
N THR A 510 -16.61 -7.19 21.89
CA THR A 510 -15.86 -7.52 20.66
C THR A 510 -16.70 -7.17 19.44
N THR A 511 -16.06 -7.08 18.30
CA THR A 511 -16.73 -6.95 17.00
C THR A 511 -16.71 -8.27 16.25
N TYR A 512 -17.74 -8.51 15.45
CA TYR A 512 -17.84 -9.67 14.57
C TYR A 512 -18.31 -9.23 13.17
N ASN A 513 -17.54 -9.57 12.15
CA ASN A 513 -17.88 -9.38 10.75
C ASN A 513 -18.44 -10.69 10.19
N LEU A 514 -19.53 -10.62 9.43
CA LEU A 514 -20.00 -11.79 8.70
C LEU A 514 -18.94 -12.24 7.70
N THR A 515 -18.61 -13.53 7.72
CA THR A 515 -17.64 -14.09 6.77
C THR A 515 -18.22 -14.11 5.35
N THR A 516 -17.37 -14.15 4.34
CA THR A 516 -17.77 -14.28 2.93
C THR A 516 -18.72 -15.47 2.73
N ALA A 517 -18.44 -16.62 3.35
CA ALA A 517 -19.28 -17.81 3.28
C ALA A 517 -20.67 -17.58 3.91
N GLN A 518 -20.74 -16.88 5.05
CA GLN A 518 -22.02 -16.51 5.69
C GLN A 518 -22.80 -15.54 4.80
N LEU A 519 -22.16 -14.50 4.27
CA LEU A 519 -22.78 -13.54 3.37
C LEU A 519 -23.35 -14.22 2.12
N ALA A 520 -22.58 -15.13 1.50
CA ALA A 520 -23.05 -15.92 0.36
C ALA A 520 -24.26 -16.80 0.71
N ALA A 521 -24.21 -17.49 1.85
CA ALA A 521 -25.31 -18.35 2.28
C ALA A 521 -26.58 -17.54 2.64
N ILE A 522 -26.43 -16.39 3.30
CA ILE A 522 -27.52 -15.44 3.57
C ILE A 522 -28.13 -14.95 2.25
N GLY A 523 -27.30 -14.49 1.31
CA GLY A 523 -27.77 -14.00 0.02
C GLY A 523 -28.55 -15.05 -0.77
N LYS A 524 -28.03 -16.29 -0.83
CA LYS A 524 -28.73 -17.41 -1.47
C LYS A 524 -30.04 -17.75 -0.78
N ALA A 525 -30.03 -17.82 0.56
CA ALA A 525 -31.21 -18.18 1.35
C ALA A 525 -32.31 -17.12 1.24
N LEU A 526 -31.96 -15.85 1.40
CA LEU A 526 -32.92 -14.74 1.33
C LEU A 526 -33.22 -14.29 -0.12
N ARG A 527 -32.51 -14.81 -1.13
CA ARG A 527 -32.66 -14.44 -2.55
C ARG A 527 -32.38 -12.95 -2.80
N ILE A 528 -31.33 -12.43 -2.18
CA ILE A 528 -30.84 -11.05 -2.35
C ILE A 528 -29.33 -11.05 -2.57
N GLN A 529 -28.83 -10.06 -3.26
CA GLN A 529 -27.37 -9.88 -3.33
C GLN A 529 -26.83 -9.47 -1.94
N PRO A 530 -25.75 -10.10 -1.45
CA PRO A 530 -25.12 -9.71 -0.19
C PRO A 530 -24.81 -8.22 -0.08
N ALA A 531 -24.40 -7.57 -1.17
CA ALA A 531 -24.15 -6.14 -1.24
C ALA A 531 -25.39 -5.25 -1.01
N ASP A 532 -26.59 -5.82 -1.07
CA ASP A 532 -27.84 -5.10 -0.86
C ASP A 532 -28.41 -5.28 0.55
N ILE A 533 -27.85 -6.18 1.36
CA ILE A 533 -28.36 -6.45 2.72
C ILE A 533 -28.48 -5.14 3.53
N GLY A 534 -27.38 -4.39 3.64
CA GLY A 534 -27.36 -3.13 4.38
C GLY A 534 -28.31 -2.07 3.82
N LYS A 535 -28.43 -1.98 2.50
CA LYS A 535 -29.34 -1.03 1.81
C LYS A 535 -30.82 -1.34 2.07
N LEU A 536 -31.16 -2.62 2.20
CA LEU A 536 -32.51 -3.10 2.46
C LEU A 536 -32.91 -3.02 3.95
N MET A 537 -31.94 -2.76 4.85
CA MET A 537 -32.18 -2.63 6.28
C MET A 537 -33.10 -1.46 6.56
N LYS A 538 -34.13 -1.72 7.35
CA LYS A 538 -35.09 -0.73 7.87
C LYS A 538 -35.32 -0.98 9.36
N THR A 539 -35.64 0.08 10.08
CA THR A 539 -36.11 -0.06 11.48
C THR A 539 -37.28 -1.00 11.55
N TYR A 540 -37.36 -1.76 12.63
CA TYR A 540 -38.40 -2.76 12.82
C TYR A 540 -39.81 -2.15 12.67
N SER A 541 -40.66 -2.88 11.97
CA SER A 541 -42.11 -2.62 11.88
C SER A 541 -42.86 -3.93 11.93
N ALA A 542 -43.93 -3.99 12.74
CA ALA A 542 -44.84 -5.14 12.76
C ALA A 542 -45.47 -5.37 11.37
N ASN A 543 -45.76 -4.28 10.64
CA ASN A 543 -46.18 -4.28 9.24
C ASN A 543 -44.99 -4.04 8.32
N GLN A 544 -44.01 -4.96 8.33
CA GLN A 544 -42.81 -4.85 7.52
C GLN A 544 -43.14 -4.63 6.03
N ALA A 545 -42.57 -3.61 5.45
CA ALA A 545 -42.72 -3.32 4.02
C ALA A 545 -42.06 -4.44 3.15
N LYS A 546 -42.58 -4.60 1.93
CA LYS A 546 -42.00 -5.50 0.95
C LYS A 546 -40.59 -5.02 0.55
N ASN A 547 -39.75 -5.94 0.16
CA ASN A 547 -38.33 -5.70 -0.23
C ASN A 547 -37.53 -4.94 0.86
N THR A 548 -37.72 -5.37 2.13
CA THR A 548 -36.99 -4.80 3.26
C THR A 548 -36.50 -5.89 4.20
N ILE A 549 -35.48 -5.57 4.97
CA ILE A 549 -34.92 -6.39 6.06
C ILE A 549 -35.16 -5.66 7.38
N ASN A 550 -35.71 -6.37 8.39
CA ASN A 550 -35.70 -5.92 9.77
C ASN A 550 -34.74 -6.77 10.60
N LEU A 551 -33.90 -6.13 11.42
CA LEU A 551 -33.17 -6.83 12.46
C LEU A 551 -34.11 -7.18 13.59
N VAL A 552 -34.23 -8.46 13.93
CA VAL A 552 -35.13 -8.98 14.97
C VAL A 552 -34.35 -9.86 15.96
N PRO A 553 -34.69 -9.82 17.27
CA PRO A 553 -34.12 -10.75 18.22
C PRO A 553 -34.70 -12.15 18.04
N LEU A 554 -33.97 -13.17 18.44
CA LEU A 554 -34.42 -14.56 18.42
C LEU A 554 -34.51 -15.11 19.84
N ASN A 555 -35.46 -16.02 20.05
CA ASN A 555 -35.49 -16.83 21.26
C ASN A 555 -34.29 -17.81 21.21
N PRO A 556 -33.41 -17.79 22.21
CA PRO A 556 -32.14 -18.55 22.12
C PRO A 556 -32.35 -20.08 22.29
N LYS A 557 -33.49 -20.52 22.79
CA LYS A 557 -33.80 -21.96 22.96
C LYS A 557 -34.46 -22.58 21.74
N THR A 558 -35.24 -21.79 21.01
CA THR A 558 -36.05 -22.29 19.89
C THR A 558 -35.64 -21.70 18.55
N ASN A 559 -34.74 -20.71 18.55
CA ASN A 559 -34.36 -19.91 17.38
C ASN A 559 -35.58 -19.25 16.66
N ALA A 560 -36.68 -19.11 17.38
CA ALA A 560 -37.87 -18.45 16.85
C ALA A 560 -37.71 -16.91 16.87
N VAL A 561 -38.24 -16.25 15.84
CA VAL A 561 -38.25 -14.79 15.76
C VAL A 561 -39.11 -14.23 16.87
N VAL A 562 -38.58 -13.26 17.61
CA VAL A 562 -39.35 -12.42 18.53
C VAL A 562 -39.64 -11.10 17.83
N ASN A 563 -40.92 -10.82 17.62
CA ASN A 563 -41.33 -9.59 16.94
C ASN A 563 -41.19 -8.38 17.89
N SER A 564 -40.01 -7.80 17.92
CA SER A 564 -39.65 -6.67 18.76
C SER A 564 -38.74 -5.70 18.02
N GLY A 565 -38.92 -4.42 18.30
CA GLY A 565 -38.02 -3.37 17.83
C GLY A 565 -36.69 -3.35 18.59
N SER A 566 -35.77 -2.49 18.15
CA SER A 566 -34.49 -2.29 18.81
C SER A 566 -34.65 -1.79 20.25
N THR A 567 -33.90 -2.37 21.16
CA THR A 567 -33.84 -1.98 22.59
C THR A 567 -32.41 -1.46 22.95
N ALA A 568 -31.55 -1.29 21.95
CA ALA A 568 -30.26 -0.62 22.02
C ALA A 568 -30.24 0.51 20.99
N ASN A 569 -29.08 1.17 20.80
CA ASN A 569 -28.94 2.22 19.80
C ASN A 569 -29.04 1.65 18.38
N GLY A 570 -29.81 2.32 17.49
CA GLY A 570 -29.94 1.93 16.09
C GLY A 570 -30.50 0.51 15.87
N TYR A 571 -29.72 -0.36 15.22
CA TYR A 571 -30.10 -1.76 14.98
C TYR A 571 -29.47 -2.66 16.05
N GLY A 572 -30.13 -2.81 17.22
CA GLY A 572 -29.59 -3.61 18.30
C GLY A 572 -30.62 -4.03 19.35
N HIS A 573 -30.22 -4.97 20.20
CA HIS A 573 -31.05 -5.51 21.26
C HIS A 573 -30.21 -5.85 22.50
N TRP A 574 -30.84 -5.67 23.67
CA TRP A 574 -30.35 -6.14 24.95
C TRP A 574 -30.91 -7.51 25.27
N PHE A 575 -30.12 -8.34 25.93
CA PHE A 575 -30.49 -9.70 26.30
C PHE A 575 -30.21 -9.97 27.76
N SER A 576 -31.15 -10.67 28.39
CA SER A 576 -31.04 -11.13 29.76
C SER A 576 -30.01 -12.24 29.94
N LYS A 577 -29.77 -12.64 31.18
CA LYS A 577 -28.90 -13.79 31.50
C LYS A 577 -29.29 -15.08 30.78
N THR A 578 -30.57 -15.27 30.48
CA THR A 578 -31.08 -16.45 29.77
C THR A 578 -31.16 -16.27 28.25
N GLY A 579 -30.68 -15.14 27.72
CA GLY A 579 -30.65 -14.84 26.30
C GLY A 579 -31.98 -14.32 25.73
N ASN A 580 -32.97 -14.07 26.56
CA ASN A 580 -34.19 -13.42 26.08
C ASN A 580 -34.02 -11.93 25.91
N VAL A 581 -34.61 -11.36 24.85
CA VAL A 581 -34.58 -9.91 24.66
C VAL A 581 -35.21 -9.20 25.86
N CYS A 582 -34.59 -8.10 26.30
CA CYS A 582 -35.04 -7.29 27.43
C CYS A 582 -34.76 -5.80 27.17
N SER A 583 -35.30 -4.91 27.99
CA SER A 583 -34.91 -3.51 28.00
C SER A 583 -33.58 -3.33 28.71
N TRP A 584 -32.86 -2.23 28.36
CA TRP A 584 -31.69 -1.82 29.11
C TRP A 584 -31.99 -1.63 30.60
N GLY A 585 -31.13 -2.13 31.47
CA GLY A 585 -31.28 -2.04 32.93
C GLY A 585 -30.73 -3.28 33.65
N ASN A 586 -31.19 -3.49 34.89
CA ASN A 586 -30.66 -4.53 35.78
C ASN A 586 -30.84 -5.97 35.26
N ASP A 587 -31.78 -6.20 34.36
CA ASP A 587 -31.99 -7.52 33.75
C ASP A 587 -31.12 -7.77 32.52
N SER A 588 -30.37 -6.73 32.03
CA SER A 588 -29.50 -6.82 30.88
C SER A 588 -28.16 -7.46 31.26
N TYR A 589 -27.67 -8.39 30.46
CA TYR A 589 -26.36 -9.02 30.62
C TYR A 589 -25.46 -8.77 29.41
N VAL A 590 -25.96 -9.02 28.22
CA VAL A 590 -25.24 -8.84 26.97
C VAL A 590 -26.07 -8.09 25.95
N TYR A 591 -25.41 -7.48 24.97
CA TYR A 591 -26.11 -6.81 23.87
C TYR A 591 -25.43 -7.12 22.53
N SER A 592 -26.18 -6.86 21.47
CA SER A 592 -25.70 -6.90 20.10
C SER A 592 -26.20 -5.66 19.36
N GLU A 593 -25.30 -4.95 18.70
CA GLU A 593 -25.59 -3.84 17.78
C GLU A 593 -25.01 -4.15 16.40
N LEU A 594 -25.74 -3.77 15.35
CA LEU A 594 -25.32 -3.93 13.96
C LEU A 594 -25.04 -2.56 13.32
N ASP A 595 -23.86 -2.39 12.77
CA ASP A 595 -23.63 -1.39 11.74
C ASP A 595 -24.16 -1.92 10.41
N ALA A 596 -25.27 -1.37 9.94
CA ALA A 596 -25.91 -1.81 8.70
C ALA A 596 -25.10 -1.46 7.44
N GLY A 597 -24.17 -0.49 7.51
CA GLY A 597 -23.32 -0.10 6.39
C GLY A 597 -22.18 -1.10 6.14
N THR A 598 -21.60 -1.63 7.20
CA THR A 598 -20.47 -2.58 7.15
C THR A 598 -20.88 -4.02 7.45
N LEU A 599 -22.12 -4.26 7.90
CA LEU A 599 -22.62 -5.54 8.42
C LEU A 599 -21.78 -6.11 9.56
N THR A 600 -21.22 -5.20 10.38
CA THR A 600 -20.41 -5.52 11.55
C THR A 600 -21.27 -5.54 12.80
N PHE A 601 -21.24 -6.62 13.56
CA PHE A 601 -21.87 -6.72 14.87
C PHE A 601 -20.89 -6.29 15.97
N THR A 602 -21.34 -5.44 16.88
CA THR A 602 -20.71 -5.22 18.18
C THR A 602 -21.44 -6.07 19.20
N ILE A 603 -20.71 -6.96 19.85
CA ILE A 603 -21.24 -7.84 20.92
C ILE A 603 -20.57 -7.43 22.22
N GLY A 604 -21.32 -7.04 23.21
CA GLY A 604 -20.76 -6.52 24.46
C GLY A 604 -21.57 -6.89 25.70
N GLN A 605 -21.08 -6.43 26.85
CA GLN A 605 -21.67 -6.71 28.17
C GLN A 605 -22.36 -5.49 28.77
N TYR A 606 -23.34 -5.75 29.65
CA TYR A 606 -23.79 -4.78 30.65
C TYR A 606 -22.74 -4.78 31.80
N PRO A 607 -22.28 -3.61 32.28
CA PRO A 607 -21.22 -3.51 33.30
C PRO A 607 -21.55 -4.29 34.57
N ASN A 608 -20.56 -4.97 35.15
CA ASN A 608 -20.65 -5.75 36.38
C ASN A 608 -21.62 -6.96 36.41
N HIS A 609 -22.33 -7.24 35.31
CA HIS A 609 -23.23 -8.39 35.24
C HIS A 609 -22.60 -9.68 34.76
N CYS A 610 -21.52 -9.58 33.92
CA CYS A 610 -20.81 -10.71 33.38
C CYS A 610 -19.54 -11.02 34.15
N LYS A 611 -19.17 -12.30 34.29
CA LYS A 611 -17.95 -12.74 34.96
C LYS A 611 -17.14 -13.64 34.05
N ASN A 612 -15.82 -13.54 34.12
CA ASN A 612 -14.93 -14.44 33.39
C ASN A 612 -15.25 -15.91 33.71
N GLY A 613 -15.31 -16.74 32.68
CA GLY A 613 -15.71 -18.15 32.76
C GLY A 613 -17.20 -18.40 32.52
N GLU A 614 -18.06 -17.35 32.47
CA GLU A 614 -19.47 -17.52 32.11
C GLU A 614 -19.65 -17.56 30.58
N VAL A 615 -20.68 -18.25 30.13
CA VAL A 615 -21.07 -18.34 28.71
C VAL A 615 -22.49 -17.87 28.57
N TYR A 616 -22.70 -16.93 27.63
CA TYR A 616 -24.03 -16.42 27.30
C TYR A 616 -24.39 -16.78 25.86
N GLN A 617 -25.69 -16.74 25.55
CA GLN A 617 -26.19 -16.95 24.20
C GLN A 617 -27.20 -15.85 23.88
N LEU A 618 -27.09 -15.27 22.68
CA LEU A 618 -28.11 -14.37 22.13
C LEU A 618 -28.36 -14.71 20.66
N GLY A 619 -29.51 -14.29 20.13
CA GLY A 619 -29.83 -14.51 18.73
C GLY A 619 -30.31 -13.22 18.06
N GLN A 620 -29.79 -12.97 16.85
CA GLN A 620 -30.21 -11.91 15.94
C GLN A 620 -30.67 -12.50 14.62
N GLY A 621 -31.66 -11.91 13.98
CA GLY A 621 -32.20 -12.37 12.70
C GLY A 621 -32.33 -11.25 11.68
N PHE A 622 -31.82 -11.46 10.47
CA PHE A 622 -32.16 -10.65 9.31
C PHE A 622 -33.47 -11.19 8.73
N ARG A 623 -34.59 -10.61 9.16
CA ARG A 623 -35.93 -10.99 8.68
C ARG A 623 -36.23 -10.22 7.40
N TYR A 624 -36.18 -10.91 6.27
CA TYR A 624 -36.48 -10.36 4.96
C TYR A 624 -37.91 -10.65 4.53
N LYS A 625 -38.55 -9.67 3.92
CA LYS A 625 -39.86 -9.82 3.26
C LYS A 625 -39.69 -9.45 1.79
N ASP A 626 -39.88 -10.40 0.89
CA ASP A 626 -39.72 -10.20 -0.53
C ASP A 626 -40.85 -9.39 -1.19
N ASN A 627 -40.78 -9.16 -2.49
CA ASN A 627 -41.77 -8.44 -3.26
C ASN A 627 -43.13 -9.18 -3.36
N ASP A 628 -43.10 -10.50 -3.25
CA ASP A 628 -44.31 -11.35 -3.27
C ASP A 628 -44.98 -11.42 -1.88
N GLY A 629 -44.26 -11.03 -0.83
CA GLY A 629 -44.70 -11.08 0.56
C GLY A 629 -44.23 -12.32 1.33
N ASN A 630 -43.38 -13.17 0.71
CA ASN A 630 -42.73 -14.29 1.42
C ASN A 630 -41.78 -13.73 2.47
N VAL A 631 -41.70 -14.41 3.62
CA VAL A 631 -40.82 -14.01 4.73
C VAL A 631 -39.82 -15.13 5.02
N ALA A 632 -38.55 -14.78 5.12
CA ALA A 632 -37.48 -15.68 5.55
C ALA A 632 -36.51 -14.95 6.48
N THR A 633 -35.79 -15.70 7.29
CA THR A 633 -34.88 -15.13 8.30
C THR A 633 -33.52 -15.82 8.27
N ALA A 634 -32.46 -15.04 8.09
CA ALA A 634 -31.10 -15.51 8.39
C ALA A 634 -30.87 -15.33 9.89
N LYS A 635 -30.64 -16.45 10.58
CA LYS A 635 -30.57 -16.53 12.05
C LYS A 635 -29.11 -16.67 12.48
N LEU A 636 -28.65 -15.74 13.32
CA LEU A 636 -27.29 -15.66 13.85
C LEU A 636 -27.35 -15.91 15.35
N ILE A 637 -26.81 -17.02 15.79
CA ILE A 637 -26.80 -17.44 17.20
C ILE A 637 -25.41 -17.23 17.75
N PHE A 638 -25.23 -16.20 18.54
CA PHE A 638 -23.95 -15.87 19.15
C PHE A 638 -23.76 -16.64 20.48
N HIS A 639 -22.68 -17.37 20.59
CA HIS A 639 -22.17 -18.01 21.82
C HIS A 639 -21.04 -17.13 22.36
N ILE A 640 -21.26 -16.51 23.50
CA ILE A 640 -20.40 -15.45 24.04
C ILE A 640 -19.62 -16.02 25.23
N TYR A 641 -18.29 -16.11 25.12
CA TYR A 641 -17.40 -16.59 26.15
C TYR A 641 -16.75 -15.41 26.88
N ILE A 642 -17.13 -15.20 28.14
CA ILE A 642 -16.52 -14.16 28.96
C ILE A 642 -15.18 -14.67 29.50
N GLY A 643 -14.10 -13.95 29.21
CA GLY A 643 -12.74 -14.36 29.51
C GLY A 643 -12.00 -14.99 28.33
N GLY A 644 -12.66 -15.08 27.17
CA GLY A 644 -12.09 -15.62 25.91
C GLY A 644 -12.62 -17.02 25.56
N ILE A 645 -12.55 -17.35 24.30
CA ILE A 645 -12.98 -18.66 23.75
C ILE A 645 -12.00 -19.74 24.23
N PRO A 646 -12.46 -20.84 24.87
CA PRO A 646 -11.56 -21.94 25.26
C PRO A 646 -10.87 -22.58 24.07
N ALA A 647 -9.60 -22.96 24.23
CA ALA A 647 -8.84 -23.65 23.19
C ALA A 647 -9.56 -24.94 22.74
N GLY A 648 -9.69 -25.14 21.44
CA GLY A 648 -10.37 -26.29 20.82
C GLY A 648 -11.86 -26.12 20.59
N ILE A 649 -12.42 -24.93 20.82
CA ILE A 649 -13.71 -24.51 20.23
C ILE A 649 -13.32 -23.74 18.97
N GLU A 650 -13.36 -24.42 17.83
CA GLU A 650 -13.13 -23.76 16.54
C GLU A 650 -14.39 -22.96 16.16
N GLU A 651 -14.18 -21.77 15.63
CA GLU A 651 -15.21 -20.96 14.99
C GLU A 651 -15.68 -21.69 13.72
N GLN A 652 -16.78 -22.44 13.82
CA GLN A 652 -17.36 -23.09 12.65
C GLN A 652 -18.32 -22.11 11.94
N ALA A 653 -17.80 -21.45 10.93
CA ALA A 653 -18.52 -20.50 10.07
C ALA A 653 -19.40 -21.16 8.97
N TYR A 654 -19.83 -22.42 9.12
CA TYR A 654 -20.60 -23.09 8.09
C TYR A 654 -22.02 -23.41 8.55
N PRO A 655 -23.04 -23.23 7.64
CA PRO A 655 -24.35 -23.81 7.86
C PRO A 655 -24.17 -25.34 7.83
N HIS A 656 -24.42 -26.01 8.96
CA HIS A 656 -24.44 -27.48 8.98
C HIS A 656 -25.72 -28.04 8.37
N PRO A 657 -25.67 -28.73 7.22
CA PRO A 657 -26.47 -29.91 7.11
C PRO A 657 -25.84 -30.93 8.10
N LEU A 658 -26.66 -31.50 8.96
CA LEU A 658 -26.24 -32.61 9.81
C LEU A 658 -25.42 -33.60 8.96
N PRO A 659 -24.19 -34.01 9.40
CA PRO A 659 -23.37 -34.90 8.60
C PRO A 659 -24.15 -36.21 8.35
N GLN A 660 -24.68 -36.36 7.17
CA GLN A 660 -25.18 -37.66 6.67
C GLN A 660 -23.96 -38.46 6.15
N GLY A 661 -23.01 -38.74 7.02
CA GLY A 661 -21.79 -39.42 6.65
C GLY A 661 -21.34 -40.41 7.70
N LYS A 662 -20.89 -41.57 7.22
CA LYS A 662 -20.49 -42.78 7.99
C LYS A 662 -19.19 -42.63 8.82
N GLY A 663 -18.90 -41.43 9.37
CA GLY A 663 -17.73 -41.21 10.25
C GLY A 663 -17.94 -41.78 11.64
N ALA A 664 -16.87 -42.26 12.27
CA ALA A 664 -16.91 -42.74 13.64
C ALA A 664 -17.19 -41.56 14.61
N MET A 665 -18.29 -41.64 15.35
CA MET A 665 -18.67 -40.66 16.38
C MET A 665 -18.31 -41.19 17.77
N PHE A 666 -17.83 -40.31 18.63
CA PHE A 666 -17.45 -40.63 20.01
C PHE A 666 -18.05 -39.58 20.98
N ASN A 667 -18.40 -39.99 22.18
CA ASN A 667 -18.73 -39.06 23.27
C ASN A 667 -17.44 -38.52 23.95
N LEU A 668 -17.59 -37.63 24.92
CA LEU A 668 -16.43 -37.08 25.67
C LEU A 668 -15.62 -38.11 26.44
N GLN A 669 -16.21 -39.27 26.75
CA GLN A 669 -15.54 -40.40 27.42
C GLN A 669 -14.78 -41.29 26.42
N GLY A 670 -14.74 -40.91 25.12
CA GLY A 670 -14.07 -41.70 24.08
C GLY A 670 -14.84 -42.94 23.63
N GLN A 671 -16.10 -43.12 24.05
CA GLN A 671 -16.94 -44.26 23.64
C GLN A 671 -17.56 -43.97 22.27
N ARG A 672 -17.50 -44.95 21.37
CA ARG A 672 -18.14 -44.85 20.04
C ARG A 672 -19.67 -44.84 20.18
N ILE A 673 -20.32 -43.85 19.56
CA ILE A 673 -21.75 -43.67 19.59
C ILE A 673 -22.35 -43.80 18.20
N GLY A 674 -23.57 -44.33 18.10
CA GLY A 674 -24.28 -44.51 16.83
C GLY A 674 -25.10 -43.30 16.41
N THR A 675 -25.40 -42.41 17.36
CA THR A 675 -26.17 -41.15 17.15
C THR A 675 -25.57 -40.09 18.04
N LEU A 676 -25.68 -38.81 17.58
CA LEU A 676 -25.22 -37.66 18.35
C LEU A 676 -25.93 -37.58 19.69
N GLN A 677 -25.17 -37.49 20.75
CA GLN A 677 -25.68 -37.23 22.10
C GLN A 677 -25.72 -35.71 22.34
N LYS A 678 -26.74 -35.27 23.10
CA LYS A 678 -26.81 -33.87 23.51
C LYS A 678 -25.54 -33.44 24.24
N GLY A 679 -24.89 -32.36 23.74
CA GLY A 679 -23.61 -31.90 24.26
C GLY A 679 -22.46 -32.11 23.27
N LEU A 680 -21.23 -32.07 23.77
CA LEU A 680 -20.02 -32.19 22.95
C LEU A 680 -19.75 -33.63 22.53
N ASN A 681 -19.64 -33.84 21.22
CA ASN A 681 -19.30 -35.13 20.60
C ASN A 681 -17.99 -34.98 19.79
N ILE A 682 -17.37 -36.11 19.46
CA ILE A 682 -16.19 -36.12 18.57
C ILE A 682 -16.58 -36.90 17.30
N ILE A 683 -16.50 -36.24 16.15
CA ILE A 683 -16.78 -36.82 14.83
C ILE A 683 -15.53 -36.66 13.98
N GLU A 684 -14.98 -37.77 13.49
CA GLU A 684 -13.76 -37.75 12.65
C GLU A 684 -12.58 -36.95 13.28
N GLY A 685 -12.44 -37.05 14.62
CA GLY A 685 -11.40 -36.33 15.37
C GLY A 685 -11.75 -34.84 15.66
N LYS A 686 -12.86 -34.34 15.19
CA LYS A 686 -13.34 -32.96 15.46
C LYS A 686 -14.40 -32.93 16.56
N LYS A 687 -14.33 -31.91 17.43
CA LYS A 687 -15.32 -31.70 18.50
C LYS A 687 -16.57 -31.03 17.90
N VAL A 688 -17.72 -31.67 18.05
CA VAL A 688 -19.02 -31.21 17.53
C VAL A 688 -20.01 -31.15 18.69
N TRP A 689 -20.67 -30.00 18.85
CA TRP A 689 -21.71 -29.82 19.84
C TRP A 689 -23.08 -30.20 19.26
N ALA A 690 -23.77 -31.16 19.83
CA ALA A 690 -25.14 -31.52 19.49
C ALA A 690 -26.12 -30.96 20.53
N LYS A 691 -27.22 -30.34 20.06
CA LYS A 691 -28.28 -29.77 20.91
C LYS A 691 -29.15 -30.80 21.56
#